data_203e4002415893c24045319d1e77ebff
#
_entry.id   203e4002415893c24045319d1e77ebff
#
_cell.length_a   1.000
_cell.length_b   1.000
_cell.length_c   1.000
_cell.angle_alpha   90.00
_cell.angle_beta   90.00
_cell.angle_gamma   90.00
#
_symmetry.space_group_name_H-M   'P 1'
#
loop_
_entity.id
_entity.type
_entity.pdbx_description
1 polymer ?
#
loop_
_entity_poly.entity_id
_entity_poly.type
_entity_poly.pdbx_seq_one_letter_code
_entity_poly.pdbx_strand_id
1 'polypeptide(L)'
;MNNSLFGKMQSVLMSQSDIKDICDTLKRGYYPLAVSGLSSIHKAQLALIISTLSEESAPLLIITDDEAGAKRICDDINEMYAVSQNENETAAYIYPAKDITLARVESVSKEYEYQRLCVLARLIDGSCKIVCASAEAVMQRTIPPDVLADRTIKLSRDTSVQLPDLISRLIAAGYTRCDKVESPSQFSVRGSIADIFPVQEKMPVRMELWDDEIDSFAYFDPETQRRTEQIDELIIPPAGEVLFNSADALVQKINALSAGVRGKRTELVRSNLAKDADNVSNGVSLANIDKYLPLAYDKPALIFDYLKPDSPVLFCEFHSCCEKAKAIQSQFNEDVKILLEEGELCRGLDGYIAEFESISETAVKFPCVLMDTFLRTNDIRCKKLWTMTAYQTAPWGGEIRQLSEDLRSFIDRNYSVIVLAGSEKTLPIIAEDLRNDGIPCDIMTEETTLTKGRVLITTGCLSSGYDYPDIKTALITQAKAMSSKRKLKKKKKGEEIKSLADIAPGDLVVHALHGIGRFEGIRKLELEGITKDYITIKYAGTDVLYVPVTQMDLISRYIGPRDDTGVKLNKLSSNEWQKTRSRVKKAVKDMADELIALYAKRSKTKGFAFSEDNDWQNDFEARFDYTETDDQLRCIEEIKQDMMKPTPMDRLLCGDVGFGKTEVAFRAAFKCMLDGKQCAVLVPTTVLAWQHYQSALKRFEHFPFKIELLSRFRTKKQQEEILKQVALGTVDMVIGTHRLVQKDVKFKDLGLAIIDEEQRFGVAHKERFKEAFTGVDVLTLSATPIPRTLNMAMSGIRDMSVIEEPPVDRYPVQTYVIEHNMGVIIQAINKELRRGGQVYYIHNRVETIDLCAAKIAELIPDARIAVAHGQLSEERLSDIWTELVDHEIDILVCTTIIETGVDVPNVNTLIIEDADNLGLSQLYQLRGRVGRSNRRAFAYFTFRRGKVLTLSLIHISEPTRPY
;
A
#
# COMPACT_ATOMS: atom_id res chain seq x y z
N MET A 1 5.12 -21.35 -28.33
CA MET A 1 6.13 -20.29 -28.03
C MET A 1 6.49 -19.39 -29.23
N ASN A 2 6.36 -19.82 -30.50
CA ASN A 2 6.85 -19.01 -31.64
C ASN A 2 5.96 -17.84 -32.09
N ASN A 3 4.72 -17.70 -31.60
CA ASN A 3 3.78 -16.72 -32.16
C ASN A 3 3.60 -15.46 -31.30
N SER A 4 4.13 -15.45 -30.09
CA SER A 4 4.07 -14.30 -29.18
C SER A 4 5.13 -13.24 -29.50
N LEU A 5 4.95 -12.00 -29.02
CA LEU A 5 5.95 -10.94 -29.16
C LEU A 5 7.32 -11.39 -28.65
N PHE A 6 7.36 -11.98 -27.46
CA PHE A 6 8.60 -12.48 -26.87
C PHE A 6 9.22 -13.60 -27.72
N GLY A 7 8.45 -14.57 -28.20
CA GLY A 7 8.96 -15.64 -29.08
C GLY A 7 9.56 -15.09 -30.38
N LYS A 8 8.91 -14.09 -31.01
CA LYS A 8 9.42 -13.38 -32.17
C LYS A 8 10.70 -12.59 -31.85
N MET A 9 10.72 -11.88 -30.73
CA MET A 9 11.90 -11.15 -30.26
C MET A 9 13.04 -12.09 -29.88
N GLN A 10 12.77 -13.17 -29.16
CA GLN A 10 13.77 -14.17 -28.78
C GLN A 10 14.46 -14.78 -30.00
N SER A 11 13.70 -15.10 -31.03
CA SER A 11 14.26 -15.63 -32.29
C SER A 11 15.21 -14.64 -32.97
N VAL A 12 14.88 -13.36 -32.95
CA VAL A 12 15.72 -12.28 -33.49
C VAL A 12 16.96 -12.04 -32.61
N LEU A 13 16.80 -11.97 -31.31
CA LEU A 13 17.92 -11.78 -30.36
C LEU A 13 18.88 -12.97 -30.37
N MET A 14 18.37 -14.19 -30.47
CA MET A 14 19.22 -15.39 -30.65
C MET A 14 19.97 -15.44 -31.97
N SER A 15 19.62 -14.61 -32.97
CA SER A 15 20.41 -14.43 -34.18
C SER A 15 21.68 -13.60 -33.97
N GLN A 16 21.77 -12.85 -32.85
CA GLN A 16 22.97 -12.12 -32.45
C GLN A 16 24.04 -13.10 -31.95
N SER A 17 25.24 -13.05 -32.56
CA SER A 17 26.32 -13.98 -32.26
C SER A 17 26.71 -14.02 -30.80
N ASP A 18 26.73 -12.84 -30.11
CA ASP A 18 27.19 -12.69 -28.74
C ASP A 18 26.22 -13.33 -27.77
N ILE A 19 24.91 -13.11 -27.91
CA ILE A 19 23.88 -13.72 -27.08
C ILE A 19 23.93 -15.25 -27.19
N LYS A 20 24.05 -15.75 -28.39
CA LYS A 20 24.19 -17.19 -28.65
C LYS A 20 25.44 -17.77 -28.00
N ASP A 21 26.59 -17.09 -28.14
CA ASP A 21 27.87 -17.54 -27.58
C ASP A 21 27.86 -17.49 -26.03
N ILE A 22 27.21 -16.48 -25.40
CA ILE A 22 26.98 -16.41 -23.96
C ILE A 22 26.19 -17.65 -23.51
N CYS A 23 25.07 -17.94 -24.17
CA CYS A 23 24.19 -19.07 -23.84
C CYS A 23 24.90 -20.41 -23.99
N ASP A 24 25.63 -20.61 -25.10
CA ASP A 24 26.38 -21.82 -25.34
C ASP A 24 27.56 -21.99 -24.36
N THR A 25 28.18 -20.90 -23.95
CA THR A 25 29.27 -20.90 -22.97
C THR A 25 28.78 -21.30 -21.57
N LEU A 26 27.62 -20.77 -21.15
CA LEU A 26 26.96 -21.16 -19.90
C LEU A 26 26.60 -22.67 -19.89
N LYS A 27 26.00 -23.17 -20.96
CA LYS A 27 25.64 -24.59 -21.10
C LYS A 27 26.83 -25.53 -21.01
N ARG A 28 28.02 -25.09 -21.46
CA ARG A 28 29.27 -25.84 -21.31
C ARG A 28 29.88 -25.81 -19.89
N GLY A 29 29.22 -25.18 -18.91
CA GLY A 29 29.71 -25.06 -17.56
C GLY A 29 30.90 -24.08 -17.40
N TYR A 30 31.08 -23.16 -18.37
CA TYR A 30 32.18 -22.21 -18.32
C TYR A 30 31.73 -20.86 -17.78
N TYR A 31 31.79 -20.70 -16.47
CA TYR A 31 31.40 -19.51 -15.71
C TYR A 31 32.38 -19.23 -14.56
N PRO A 32 32.44 -18.03 -13.93
CA PRO A 32 31.58 -16.87 -14.13
C PRO A 32 31.92 -16.10 -15.40
N LEU A 33 30.88 -15.46 -16.00
CA LEU A 33 30.96 -14.65 -17.21
C LEU A 33 30.71 -13.19 -16.91
N ALA A 34 31.20 -12.29 -17.77
CA ALA A 34 30.86 -10.87 -17.70
C ALA A 34 30.32 -10.36 -19.04
N VAL A 35 29.28 -9.53 -18.98
CA VAL A 35 28.65 -8.89 -20.13
C VAL A 35 28.50 -7.41 -19.83
N SER A 36 29.09 -6.54 -20.63
CA SER A 36 29.01 -5.08 -20.51
C SER A 36 28.23 -4.46 -21.65
N GLY A 37 27.81 -3.21 -21.52
CA GLY A 37 27.02 -2.47 -22.52
C GLY A 37 25.52 -2.72 -22.41
N LEU A 38 25.02 -3.25 -21.28
CA LEU A 38 23.62 -3.57 -21.07
C LEU A 38 22.93 -2.55 -20.15
N SER A 39 21.88 -1.88 -20.64
CA SER A 39 20.96 -1.13 -19.77
C SER A 39 19.97 -2.07 -19.07
N SER A 40 19.12 -1.53 -18.17
CA SER A 40 18.16 -2.34 -17.38
C SER A 40 17.29 -3.25 -18.24
N ILE A 41 16.73 -2.73 -19.34
CA ILE A 41 15.86 -3.51 -20.22
C ILE A 41 16.61 -4.66 -20.92
N HIS A 42 17.85 -4.44 -21.33
CA HIS A 42 18.68 -5.47 -21.95
C HIS A 42 19.05 -6.59 -20.96
N LYS A 43 19.27 -6.23 -19.68
CA LYS A 43 19.49 -7.19 -18.59
C LYS A 43 18.27 -8.08 -18.37
N ALA A 44 17.05 -7.48 -18.36
CA ALA A 44 15.80 -8.22 -18.26
C ALA A 44 15.61 -9.19 -19.45
N GLN A 45 15.90 -8.74 -20.67
CA GLN A 45 15.84 -9.59 -21.87
C GLN A 45 16.83 -10.76 -21.82
N LEU A 46 18.09 -10.48 -21.46
CA LEU A 46 19.11 -11.54 -21.36
C LEU A 46 18.76 -12.54 -20.27
N ALA A 47 18.26 -12.08 -19.12
CA ALA A 47 17.80 -12.95 -18.04
C ALA A 47 16.66 -13.86 -18.49
N LEU A 48 15.68 -13.31 -19.19
CA LEU A 48 14.56 -14.10 -19.72
C LEU A 48 15.03 -15.13 -20.77
N ILE A 49 15.98 -14.78 -21.63
CA ILE A 49 16.59 -15.74 -22.58
C ILE A 49 17.32 -16.85 -21.84
N ILE A 50 18.14 -16.53 -20.84
CA ILE A 50 18.88 -17.52 -20.04
C ILE A 50 17.90 -18.45 -19.32
N SER A 51 16.81 -17.94 -18.76
CA SER A 51 15.81 -18.75 -18.06
C SER A 51 15.13 -19.79 -18.98
N THR A 52 14.95 -19.47 -20.28
CA THR A 52 14.38 -20.42 -21.25
C THR A 52 15.36 -21.51 -21.70
N LEU A 53 16.64 -21.35 -21.42
CA LEU A 53 17.70 -22.29 -21.77
C LEU A 53 18.07 -23.24 -20.63
N SER A 54 17.68 -22.88 -19.40
CA SER A 54 17.86 -23.71 -18.21
C SER A 54 16.87 -24.88 -18.23
N GLU A 55 17.15 -25.94 -17.50
CA GLU A 55 16.18 -27.02 -17.30
C GLU A 55 14.88 -26.46 -16.72
N GLU A 56 13.73 -26.98 -17.11
CA GLU A 56 12.40 -26.46 -16.72
C GLU A 56 12.21 -26.28 -15.20
N SER A 57 13.05 -26.93 -14.42
CA SER A 57 12.97 -26.93 -12.95
C SER A 57 14.07 -26.15 -12.22
N ALA A 58 14.98 -25.46 -12.91
CA ALA A 58 16.06 -24.69 -12.31
C ALA A 58 15.72 -23.19 -12.26
N PRO A 59 15.31 -22.63 -11.12
CA PRO A 59 14.97 -21.23 -11.00
C PRO A 59 16.19 -20.31 -11.21
N LEU A 60 15.99 -19.16 -11.84
CA LEU A 60 17.02 -18.15 -12.07
C LEU A 60 16.94 -17.07 -11.00
N LEU A 61 18.07 -16.69 -10.39
CA LEU A 61 18.15 -15.58 -9.42
C LEU A 61 18.81 -14.36 -10.06
N ILE A 62 18.14 -13.20 -9.98
CA ILE A 62 18.67 -11.89 -10.39
C ILE A 62 18.92 -11.06 -9.15
N ILE A 63 20.13 -10.51 -9.01
CA ILE A 63 20.55 -9.68 -7.89
C ILE A 63 20.83 -8.27 -8.40
N THR A 64 20.18 -7.27 -7.81
CA THR A 64 20.32 -5.84 -8.13
C THR A 64 20.88 -5.09 -6.92
N ASP A 65 21.34 -3.88 -7.13
CA ASP A 65 21.87 -3.02 -6.07
C ASP A 65 20.78 -2.52 -5.11
N ASP A 66 19.57 -2.32 -5.59
CA ASP A 66 18.43 -1.90 -4.78
C ASP A 66 17.12 -2.61 -5.17
N GLU A 67 16.10 -2.42 -4.34
CA GLU A 67 14.79 -3.05 -4.52
C GLU A 67 14.01 -2.46 -5.71
N ALA A 68 14.20 -1.16 -5.98
CA ALA A 68 13.54 -0.51 -7.11
C ALA A 68 14.06 -1.08 -8.45
N GLY A 69 15.36 -1.38 -8.52
CA GLY A 69 15.97 -2.10 -9.65
C GLY A 69 15.43 -3.52 -9.80
N ALA A 70 15.32 -4.26 -8.68
CA ALA A 70 14.75 -5.61 -8.68
C ALA A 70 13.29 -5.61 -9.17
N LYS A 71 12.48 -4.68 -8.68
CA LYS A 71 11.08 -4.52 -9.11
C LYS A 71 10.99 -4.19 -10.60
N ARG A 72 11.78 -3.22 -11.07
CA ARG A 72 11.77 -2.82 -12.47
C ARG A 72 12.08 -3.98 -13.41
N ILE A 73 13.13 -4.75 -13.12
CA ILE A 73 13.52 -5.91 -13.92
C ILE A 73 12.44 -7.00 -13.85
N CYS A 74 11.88 -7.25 -12.67
CA CYS A 74 10.79 -8.22 -12.48
C CYS A 74 9.56 -7.85 -13.31
N ASP A 75 9.14 -6.58 -13.25
CA ASP A 75 7.99 -6.08 -14.01
C ASP A 75 8.23 -6.16 -15.52
N ASP A 76 9.42 -5.76 -16.01
CA ASP A 76 9.77 -5.84 -17.44
C ASP A 76 9.79 -7.30 -17.91
N ILE A 77 10.29 -8.24 -17.10
CA ILE A 77 10.27 -9.68 -17.42
C ILE A 77 8.82 -10.19 -17.50
N ASN A 78 7.98 -9.85 -16.50
CA ASN A 78 6.59 -10.29 -16.47
C ASN A 78 5.80 -9.72 -17.64
N GLU A 79 6.00 -8.47 -18.01
CA GLU A 79 5.35 -7.85 -19.17
C GLU A 79 5.77 -8.52 -20.48
N MET A 80 7.07 -8.77 -20.67
CA MET A 80 7.56 -9.51 -21.85
C MET A 80 7.02 -10.94 -21.89
N TYR A 81 6.81 -11.58 -20.74
CA TYR A 81 6.31 -12.94 -20.63
C TYR A 81 4.79 -13.02 -20.83
N ALA A 82 4.01 -12.09 -20.26
CA ALA A 82 2.55 -12.05 -20.36
C ALA A 82 2.06 -11.91 -21.81
N VAL A 83 2.75 -11.11 -22.62
CA VAL A 83 2.49 -11.00 -24.06
C VAL A 83 2.78 -12.31 -24.80
N SER A 84 3.37 -13.31 -24.14
CA SER A 84 3.84 -14.56 -24.76
C SER A 84 3.01 -15.80 -24.47
N GLN A 85 2.26 -15.83 -23.39
CA GLN A 85 1.46 -16.98 -22.96
C GLN A 85 0.18 -16.53 -22.25
N ASN A 86 -0.77 -17.45 -22.07
CA ASN A 86 -2.06 -17.20 -21.38
C ASN A 86 -1.92 -16.27 -20.18
N GLU A 87 -2.78 -15.27 -20.09
CA GLU A 87 -2.84 -14.12 -19.15
C GLU A 87 -2.71 -14.44 -17.63
N ASN A 88 -2.44 -15.69 -17.25
CA ASN A 88 -2.51 -16.17 -15.89
C ASN A 88 -1.18 -16.63 -15.26
N GLU A 89 -0.08 -16.70 -15.99
CA GLU A 89 1.21 -17.15 -15.45
C GLU A 89 2.19 -15.98 -15.23
N THR A 90 2.67 -15.83 -14.00
CA THR A 90 3.73 -14.90 -13.62
C THR A 90 5.08 -15.60 -13.72
N ALA A 91 6.01 -15.08 -14.52
CA ALA A 91 7.32 -15.69 -14.73
C ALA A 91 8.33 -15.33 -13.62
N ALA A 92 8.29 -14.09 -13.13
CA ALA A 92 9.24 -13.54 -12.19
C ALA A 92 8.56 -13.05 -10.91
N TYR A 93 9.18 -13.32 -9.76
CA TYR A 93 8.73 -12.91 -8.45
C TYR A 93 9.80 -12.08 -7.74
N ILE A 94 9.36 -11.09 -6.95
CA ILE A 94 10.25 -10.28 -6.13
C ILE A 94 10.44 -10.97 -4.78
N TYR A 95 11.70 -11.19 -4.41
CA TYR A 95 12.09 -11.57 -3.06
C TYR A 95 12.56 -10.31 -2.31
N PRO A 96 11.68 -9.69 -1.50
CA PRO A 96 11.97 -8.40 -0.89
C PRO A 96 12.92 -8.56 0.30
N ALA A 97 13.67 -7.52 0.63
CA ALA A 97 14.28 -7.44 1.94
C ALA A 97 13.20 -7.19 3.00
N LYS A 98 13.30 -7.74 4.19
CA LYS A 98 12.43 -7.37 5.32
C LYS A 98 13.19 -6.48 6.29
N ASP A 99 12.48 -5.69 7.08
CA ASP A 99 13.09 -4.95 8.19
C ASP A 99 13.22 -5.90 9.38
N ILE A 100 14.45 -6.26 9.73
CA ILE A 100 14.73 -7.20 10.81
C ILE A 100 14.44 -6.50 12.14
N THR A 101 13.40 -6.91 12.84
CA THR A 101 12.95 -6.27 14.07
C THR A 101 13.67 -6.84 15.28
N LEU A 102 14.76 -6.20 15.71
CA LEU A 102 15.59 -6.60 16.85
C LEU A 102 15.22 -5.85 18.14
N ALA A 103 14.84 -4.57 18.01
CA ALA A 103 14.39 -3.74 19.12
C ALA A 103 13.01 -4.20 19.61
N ARG A 104 12.70 -3.89 20.87
CA ARG A 104 11.39 -4.19 21.41
C ARG A 104 10.30 -3.34 20.77
N VAL A 105 9.35 -3.98 20.13
CA VAL A 105 8.15 -3.40 19.56
C VAL A 105 6.94 -4.20 20.03
N GLU A 106 5.77 -3.56 20.08
CA GLU A 106 4.54 -4.26 20.48
C GLU A 106 3.82 -4.88 19.30
N SER A 107 3.94 -4.27 18.12
CA SER A 107 3.39 -4.82 16.88
C SER A 107 4.15 -4.32 15.66
N VAL A 108 4.20 -5.16 14.61
CA VAL A 108 4.88 -4.87 13.34
C VAL A 108 4.12 -5.51 12.18
N SER A 109 4.10 -4.84 11.04
CA SER A 109 3.50 -5.38 9.81
C SER A 109 4.38 -6.50 9.24
N LYS A 110 3.78 -7.66 8.94
CA LYS A 110 4.47 -8.86 8.43
C LYS A 110 4.37 -9.04 6.90
N GLU A 111 3.91 -8.05 6.18
CA GLU A 111 3.59 -8.18 4.75
C GLU A 111 4.80 -8.60 3.91
N TYR A 112 5.98 -8.00 4.16
CA TYR A 112 7.22 -8.40 3.47
C TYR A 112 7.70 -9.81 3.86
N GLU A 113 7.52 -10.21 5.13
CA GLU A 113 7.82 -11.56 5.58
C GLU A 113 6.94 -12.60 4.84
N TYR A 114 5.66 -12.32 4.69
CA TYR A 114 4.74 -13.19 3.94
C TYR A 114 5.10 -13.29 2.45
N GLN A 115 5.46 -12.16 1.83
CA GLN A 115 5.93 -12.16 0.44
C GLN A 115 7.18 -13.02 0.26
N ARG A 116 8.15 -12.94 1.18
CA ARG A 116 9.35 -13.79 1.16
C ARG A 116 8.99 -15.26 1.27
N LEU A 117 8.17 -15.63 2.25
CA LEU A 117 7.74 -17.02 2.45
C LEU A 117 7.01 -17.59 1.23
N CYS A 118 6.16 -16.77 0.57
CA CYS A 118 5.52 -17.17 -0.68
C CYS A 118 6.51 -17.49 -1.80
N VAL A 119 7.57 -16.69 -1.95
CA VAL A 119 8.61 -16.95 -2.97
C VAL A 119 9.42 -18.20 -2.62
N LEU A 120 9.81 -18.36 -1.34
CA LEU A 120 10.55 -19.53 -0.88
C LEU A 120 9.74 -20.83 -1.03
N ALA A 121 8.43 -20.80 -0.75
CA ALA A 121 7.54 -21.93 -0.97
C ALA A 121 7.45 -22.31 -2.44
N ARG A 122 7.36 -21.31 -3.35
CA ARG A 122 7.35 -21.52 -4.81
C ARG A 122 8.69 -22.02 -5.36
N LEU A 123 9.81 -21.71 -4.71
CA LEU A 123 11.11 -22.29 -5.06
C LEU A 123 11.17 -23.78 -4.71
N ILE A 124 10.56 -24.19 -3.58
CA ILE A 124 10.51 -25.59 -3.16
C ILE A 124 9.58 -26.42 -4.08
N ASP A 125 8.41 -25.90 -4.43
CA ASP A 125 7.44 -26.62 -5.26
C ASP A 125 7.78 -26.57 -6.77
N GLY A 126 8.79 -25.74 -7.14
CA GLY A 126 9.25 -25.61 -8.53
C GLY A 126 8.36 -24.74 -9.42
N SER A 127 7.38 -24.01 -8.86
CA SER A 127 6.49 -23.12 -9.62
C SER A 127 7.13 -21.74 -9.93
N CYS A 128 8.27 -21.43 -9.32
CA CYS A 128 8.98 -20.17 -9.54
C CYS A 128 10.07 -20.33 -10.60
N LYS A 129 9.97 -19.57 -11.71
CA LYS A 129 10.97 -19.60 -12.79
C LYS A 129 12.10 -18.58 -12.59
N ILE A 130 11.77 -17.38 -12.14
CA ILE A 130 12.73 -16.27 -11.95
C ILE A 130 12.46 -15.58 -10.60
N VAL A 131 13.52 -15.33 -9.85
CA VAL A 131 13.46 -14.51 -8.63
C VAL A 131 14.32 -13.27 -8.83
N CYS A 132 13.75 -12.10 -8.54
CA CYS A 132 14.47 -10.84 -8.51
C CYS A 132 14.64 -10.39 -7.05
N ALA A 133 15.86 -10.10 -6.62
CA ALA A 133 16.20 -9.72 -5.27
C ALA A 133 17.19 -8.55 -5.25
N SER A 134 17.16 -7.73 -4.21
CA SER A 134 18.22 -6.74 -3.96
C SER A 134 19.42 -7.36 -3.23
N ALA A 135 20.57 -6.69 -3.26
CA ALA A 135 21.73 -7.07 -2.47
C ALA A 135 21.39 -7.20 -0.97
N GLU A 136 20.53 -6.32 -0.45
CA GLU A 136 20.04 -6.41 0.93
C GLU A 136 19.25 -7.69 1.19
N ALA A 137 18.34 -8.05 0.29
CA ALA A 137 17.46 -9.20 0.44
C ALA A 137 18.25 -10.53 0.47
N VAL A 138 19.27 -10.66 -0.40
CA VAL A 138 20.09 -11.89 -0.47
C VAL A 138 21.06 -12.02 0.70
N MET A 139 21.42 -10.92 1.37
CA MET A 139 22.23 -10.94 2.61
C MET A 139 21.45 -11.43 3.83
N GLN A 140 20.14 -11.27 3.86
CA GLN A 140 19.29 -11.61 5.00
C GLN A 140 19.10 -13.12 5.11
N ARG A 141 19.35 -13.63 6.33
CA ARG A 141 19.11 -15.03 6.65
C ARG A 141 17.62 -15.31 6.82
N THR A 142 17.24 -16.54 6.54
CA THR A 142 15.84 -16.99 6.52
C THR A 142 15.71 -18.42 7.05
N ILE A 143 14.50 -18.95 7.06
CA ILE A 143 14.16 -20.33 7.42
C ILE A 143 14.90 -21.34 6.52
N PRO A 144 15.41 -22.48 7.02
CA PRO A 144 15.97 -23.54 6.18
C PRO A 144 14.93 -24.22 5.27
N PRO A 145 15.32 -24.65 4.03
CA PRO A 145 14.39 -25.27 3.07
C PRO A 145 13.69 -26.53 3.60
N ASP A 146 14.40 -27.37 4.33
CA ASP A 146 13.87 -28.58 4.96
C ASP A 146 12.81 -28.26 6.02
N VAL A 147 13.05 -27.24 6.83
CA VAL A 147 12.08 -26.79 7.84
C VAL A 147 10.85 -26.16 7.17
N LEU A 148 11.05 -25.34 6.12
CA LEU A 148 9.93 -24.76 5.38
C LEU A 148 9.05 -25.86 4.75
N ALA A 149 9.67 -26.85 4.15
CA ALA A 149 8.96 -27.99 3.53
C ALA A 149 8.20 -28.81 4.58
N ASP A 150 8.82 -29.12 5.73
CA ASP A 150 8.19 -29.87 6.83
C ASP A 150 7.00 -29.13 7.45
N ARG A 151 7.08 -27.80 7.55
CA ARG A 151 6.04 -26.95 8.12
C ARG A 151 4.94 -26.55 7.14
N THR A 152 5.15 -26.79 5.85
CA THR A 152 4.12 -26.55 4.84
C THR A 152 3.07 -27.65 4.90
N ILE A 153 1.81 -27.26 5.08
CA ILE A 153 0.67 -28.19 5.17
C ILE A 153 0.02 -28.26 3.79
N LYS A 154 -0.04 -29.47 3.22
CA LYS A 154 -0.75 -29.73 1.95
C LYS A 154 -1.99 -30.55 2.25
N LEU A 155 -3.14 -30.08 1.82
CA LEU A 155 -4.45 -30.70 2.00
C LEU A 155 -5.13 -30.83 0.65
N SER A 156 -5.72 -32.00 0.40
CA SER A 156 -6.57 -32.28 -0.77
C SER A 156 -7.81 -33.02 -0.31
N ARG A 157 -8.82 -33.18 -1.15
CA ARG A 157 -10.05 -33.89 -0.80
C ARG A 157 -9.81 -35.33 -0.38
N ASP A 158 -8.74 -35.94 -0.87
CA ASP A 158 -8.38 -37.32 -0.52
C ASP A 158 -7.60 -37.44 0.80
N THR A 159 -7.33 -36.31 1.47
CA THR A 159 -6.55 -36.28 2.70
C THR A 159 -7.45 -36.52 3.92
N SER A 160 -7.16 -37.53 4.73
CA SER A 160 -7.77 -37.70 6.05
C SER A 160 -7.10 -36.76 7.06
N VAL A 161 -7.86 -35.97 7.81
CA VAL A 161 -7.38 -34.92 8.71
C VAL A 161 -8.00 -35.04 10.08
N GLN A 162 -7.17 -35.29 11.08
CA GLN A 162 -7.52 -35.17 12.50
C GLN A 162 -7.45 -33.71 12.92
N LEU A 163 -8.56 -33.07 13.30
CA LEU A 163 -8.59 -31.66 13.72
C LEU A 163 -7.57 -31.27 14.79
N PRO A 164 -7.36 -32.07 15.86
CA PRO A 164 -6.34 -31.78 16.87
C PRO A 164 -4.91 -31.76 16.30
N ASP A 165 -4.59 -32.63 15.35
CA ASP A 165 -3.31 -32.66 14.67
C ASP A 165 -3.14 -31.43 13.77
N LEU A 166 -4.16 -31.09 12.97
CA LEU A 166 -4.15 -29.90 12.15
C LEU A 166 -3.94 -28.62 12.96
N ILE A 167 -4.65 -28.49 14.09
CA ILE A 167 -4.48 -27.35 15.02
C ILE A 167 -3.02 -27.27 15.50
N SER A 168 -2.45 -28.40 15.91
CA SER A 168 -1.07 -28.46 16.39
C SER A 168 -0.07 -28.07 15.29
N ARG A 169 -0.29 -28.56 14.07
CA ARG A 169 0.53 -28.23 12.90
C ARG A 169 0.40 -26.76 12.50
N LEU A 170 -0.80 -26.18 12.52
CA LEU A 170 -1.01 -24.74 12.23
C LEU A 170 -0.30 -23.85 13.26
N ILE A 171 -0.41 -24.18 14.56
CA ILE A 171 0.30 -23.44 15.61
C ILE A 171 1.82 -23.55 15.42
N ALA A 172 2.31 -24.76 15.11
CA ALA A 172 3.74 -24.97 14.86
C ALA A 172 4.25 -24.28 13.57
N ALA A 173 3.36 -24.04 12.61
CA ALA A 173 3.62 -23.25 11.42
C ALA A 173 3.48 -21.72 11.63
N GLY A 174 3.21 -21.27 12.87
CA GLY A 174 3.15 -19.86 13.23
C GLY A 174 1.77 -19.20 13.05
N TYR A 175 0.71 -19.98 12.80
CA TYR A 175 -0.66 -19.47 12.71
C TYR A 175 -1.25 -19.19 14.08
N THR A 176 -2.05 -18.14 14.18
CA THR A 176 -2.73 -17.74 15.42
C THR A 176 -4.19 -18.20 15.42
N ARG A 177 -4.59 -18.89 16.49
CA ARG A 177 -5.99 -19.29 16.66
C ARG A 177 -6.83 -18.08 17.11
N CYS A 178 -7.97 -17.87 16.47
CA CYS A 178 -8.92 -16.79 16.78
C CYS A 178 -10.37 -17.31 16.73
N ASP A 179 -11.30 -16.52 17.23
CA ASP A 179 -12.73 -16.85 17.15
C ASP A 179 -13.28 -16.62 15.74
N LYS A 180 -12.80 -15.61 15.04
CA LYS A 180 -13.17 -15.27 13.69
C LYS A 180 -11.91 -14.92 12.89
N VAL A 181 -11.77 -15.49 11.69
CA VAL A 181 -10.64 -15.26 10.81
C VAL A 181 -10.88 -13.95 10.04
N GLU A 182 -9.96 -13.00 10.21
CA GLU A 182 -10.05 -11.66 9.61
C GLU A 182 -8.78 -11.27 8.85
N SER A 183 -7.62 -11.83 9.18
CA SER A 183 -6.34 -11.50 8.53
C SER A 183 -5.49 -12.74 8.21
N PRO A 184 -4.52 -12.63 7.27
CA PRO A 184 -3.58 -13.71 6.99
C PRO A 184 -2.89 -14.21 8.26
N SER A 185 -2.51 -15.48 8.29
CA SER A 185 -1.95 -16.20 9.44
C SER A 185 -2.91 -16.48 10.59
N GLN A 186 -4.20 -16.25 10.43
CA GLN A 186 -5.23 -16.61 11.41
C GLN A 186 -5.96 -17.89 11.02
N PHE A 187 -6.43 -18.63 12.02
CA PHE A 187 -7.32 -19.77 11.82
C PHE A 187 -8.36 -19.89 12.94
N SER A 188 -9.51 -20.48 12.63
CA SER A 188 -10.61 -20.74 13.57
C SER A 188 -11.15 -22.15 13.35
N VAL A 189 -11.51 -22.85 14.42
CA VAL A 189 -12.11 -24.19 14.33
C VAL A 189 -13.39 -24.21 15.15
N ARG A 190 -14.50 -24.58 14.50
CA ARG A 190 -15.85 -24.63 15.08
C ARG A 190 -16.56 -25.92 14.68
N GLY A 191 -16.60 -26.89 15.58
CA GLY A 191 -17.15 -28.23 15.26
C GLY A 191 -16.32 -28.90 14.15
N SER A 192 -16.95 -29.27 13.05
CA SER A 192 -16.32 -29.87 11.86
C SER A 192 -15.85 -28.86 10.82
N ILE A 193 -15.86 -27.57 11.13
CA ILE A 193 -15.45 -26.51 10.19
C ILE A 193 -14.14 -25.92 10.67
N ALA A 194 -13.16 -25.81 9.76
CA ALA A 194 -11.92 -25.09 9.95
C ALA A 194 -11.82 -23.94 8.94
N ASP A 195 -11.75 -22.73 9.44
CA ASP A 195 -11.50 -21.52 8.66
C ASP A 195 -10.01 -21.17 8.78
N ILE A 196 -9.31 -21.07 7.68
CA ILE A 196 -7.86 -20.81 7.66
C ILE A 196 -7.57 -19.69 6.66
N PHE A 197 -6.70 -18.76 7.01
CA PHE A 197 -6.23 -17.74 6.10
C PHE A 197 -4.73 -17.93 5.80
N PRO A 198 -4.39 -18.68 4.74
CA PRO A 198 -3.01 -18.86 4.34
C PRO A 198 -2.36 -17.53 3.94
N VAL A 199 -1.08 -17.35 4.26
CA VAL A 199 -0.35 -16.09 4.01
C VAL A 199 -0.16 -15.78 2.52
N GLN A 200 -0.29 -16.77 1.65
CA GLN A 200 -0.18 -16.63 0.19
C GLN A 200 -1.51 -16.32 -0.50
N GLU A 201 -2.63 -16.51 0.21
CA GLU A 201 -3.96 -16.37 -0.37
C GLU A 201 -4.53 -14.97 -0.12
N LYS A 202 -5.33 -14.49 -1.05
CA LYS A 202 -6.03 -13.20 -0.91
C LYS A 202 -7.28 -13.30 -0.07
N MET A 203 -7.85 -14.50 0.07
CA MET A 203 -9.07 -14.78 0.83
C MET A 203 -8.88 -15.98 1.74
N PRO A 204 -9.56 -16.02 2.89
CA PRO A 204 -9.52 -17.18 3.75
C PRO A 204 -10.29 -18.35 3.12
N VAL A 205 -9.89 -19.56 3.50
CA VAL A 205 -10.47 -20.81 3.03
C VAL A 205 -11.23 -21.48 4.16
N ARG A 206 -12.46 -21.89 3.90
CA ARG A 206 -13.29 -22.71 4.78
C ARG A 206 -13.21 -24.17 4.35
N MET A 207 -12.77 -25.03 5.25
CA MET A 207 -12.71 -26.46 5.11
C MET A 207 -13.83 -27.09 5.95
N GLU A 208 -14.63 -27.94 5.35
CA GLU A 208 -15.62 -28.73 6.06
C GLU A 208 -15.19 -30.19 6.08
N LEU A 209 -15.35 -30.82 7.25
CA LEU A 209 -14.99 -32.20 7.48
C LEU A 209 -16.25 -33.03 7.72
N TRP A 210 -16.28 -34.22 7.14
CA TRP A 210 -17.20 -35.27 7.50
C TRP A 210 -16.40 -36.36 8.23
N ASP A 211 -16.50 -36.36 9.58
CA ASP A 211 -15.60 -37.11 10.44
C ASP A 211 -14.15 -36.67 10.23
N ASP A 212 -13.29 -37.55 9.71
CA ASP A 212 -11.89 -37.27 9.43
C ASP A 212 -11.62 -36.96 7.91
N GLU A 213 -12.64 -37.01 7.05
CA GLU A 213 -12.53 -36.79 5.61
C GLU A 213 -12.90 -35.34 5.26
N ILE A 214 -12.19 -34.78 4.31
CA ILE A 214 -12.47 -33.41 3.83
C ILE A 214 -13.61 -33.48 2.83
N ASP A 215 -14.77 -32.91 3.19
CA ASP A 215 -15.94 -32.81 2.31
C ASP A 215 -15.77 -31.71 1.27
N SER A 216 -15.34 -30.53 1.70
CA SER A 216 -15.19 -29.39 0.80
C SER A 216 -14.18 -28.35 1.25
N PHE A 217 -13.55 -27.69 0.27
CA PHE A 217 -12.80 -26.45 0.43
C PHE A 217 -13.48 -25.35 -0.37
N ALA A 218 -13.64 -24.18 0.22
CA ALA A 218 -14.10 -23.00 -0.51
C ALA A 218 -13.47 -21.72 0.07
N TYR A 219 -13.10 -20.80 -0.79
CA TYR A 219 -12.85 -19.44 -0.34
C TYR A 219 -14.12 -18.86 0.26
N PHE A 220 -13.98 -18.00 1.24
CA PHE A 220 -15.11 -17.28 1.81
C PHE A 220 -14.74 -15.83 2.09
N ASP A 221 -15.72 -14.98 2.01
CA ASP A 221 -15.61 -13.58 2.37
C ASP A 221 -15.61 -13.45 3.91
N PRO A 222 -14.56 -12.93 4.52
CA PRO A 222 -14.45 -12.82 5.98
C PRO A 222 -15.49 -11.89 6.62
N GLU A 223 -16.05 -10.93 5.85
CA GLU A 223 -17.09 -10.03 6.34
C GLU A 223 -18.46 -10.70 6.32
N THR A 224 -18.86 -11.21 5.18
CA THR A 224 -20.19 -11.82 4.98
C THR A 224 -20.26 -13.28 5.41
N GLN A 225 -19.11 -13.93 5.64
CA GLN A 225 -18.95 -15.35 5.95
C GLN A 225 -19.52 -16.29 4.87
N ARG A 226 -19.77 -15.74 3.66
CA ARG A 226 -20.31 -16.53 2.54
C ARG A 226 -19.17 -17.12 1.72
N ARG A 227 -19.39 -18.37 1.31
CA ARG A 227 -18.49 -19.04 0.37
C ARG A 227 -18.57 -18.37 -0.99
N THR A 228 -17.43 -18.38 -1.69
CA THR A 228 -17.30 -17.79 -3.03
C THR A 228 -16.95 -18.86 -4.05
N GLU A 229 -15.73 -19.33 -4.11
CA GLU A 229 -15.23 -20.27 -5.09
C GLU A 229 -14.75 -21.57 -4.41
N GLN A 230 -15.04 -22.71 -5.02
CA GLN A 230 -14.54 -24.00 -4.54
C GLN A 230 -13.14 -24.25 -5.09
N ILE A 231 -12.30 -24.89 -4.29
CA ILE A 231 -10.96 -25.32 -4.63
C ILE A 231 -10.80 -26.82 -4.31
N ASP A 232 -9.87 -27.49 -4.98
CA ASP A 232 -9.64 -28.93 -4.80
C ASP A 232 -8.44 -29.23 -3.91
N GLU A 233 -7.48 -28.28 -3.83
CA GLU A 233 -6.26 -28.40 -3.03
C GLU A 233 -6.01 -27.10 -2.25
N LEU A 234 -5.40 -27.23 -1.07
CA LEU A 234 -4.99 -26.12 -0.23
C LEU A 234 -3.56 -26.34 0.25
N ILE A 235 -2.68 -25.41 -0.08
CA ILE A 235 -1.30 -25.37 0.40
C ILE A 235 -1.21 -24.26 1.43
N ILE A 236 -0.71 -24.56 2.61
CA ILE A 236 -0.59 -23.64 3.73
C ILE A 236 0.89 -23.54 4.10
N PRO A 237 1.64 -22.56 3.60
CA PRO A 237 3.02 -22.31 4.00
C PRO A 237 3.07 -21.77 5.43
N PRO A 238 4.21 -21.81 6.11
CA PRO A 238 4.38 -21.19 7.42
C PRO A 238 4.08 -19.69 7.40
N ALA A 239 3.66 -19.15 8.55
CA ALA A 239 3.31 -17.76 8.74
C ALA A 239 4.46 -16.90 9.32
N GLY A 240 5.68 -17.43 9.40
CA GLY A 240 6.86 -16.71 9.88
C GLY A 240 8.16 -17.41 9.49
N GLU A 241 9.22 -16.62 9.39
CA GLU A 241 10.58 -17.12 9.10
C GLU A 241 11.30 -17.65 10.36
N VAL A 242 10.79 -17.32 11.55
CA VAL A 242 11.36 -17.77 12.84
C VAL A 242 10.35 -18.63 13.55
N LEU A 243 10.55 -19.94 13.52
CA LEU A 243 9.64 -20.92 14.07
C LEU A 243 10.30 -21.78 15.15
N PHE A 244 9.51 -22.15 16.15
CA PHE A 244 9.89 -23.06 17.21
C PHE A 244 8.88 -24.20 17.31
N ASN A 245 9.31 -25.36 17.83
CA ASN A 245 8.43 -26.51 17.94
C ASN A 245 7.27 -26.28 18.95
N SER A 246 7.54 -25.49 19.99
CA SER A 246 6.54 -25.07 20.98
C SER A 246 7.00 -23.79 21.68
N ALA A 247 6.07 -23.12 22.37
CA ALA A 247 6.38 -21.98 23.24
C ALA A 247 7.40 -22.36 24.32
N ASP A 248 7.25 -23.55 24.91
CA ASP A 248 8.18 -24.05 25.93
C ASP A 248 9.61 -24.22 25.41
N ALA A 249 9.78 -24.68 24.17
CA ALA A 249 11.09 -24.81 23.53
C ALA A 249 11.79 -23.44 23.38
N LEU A 250 11.05 -22.41 22.99
CA LEU A 250 11.57 -21.04 22.92
C LEU A 250 11.95 -20.54 24.32
N VAL A 251 11.07 -20.71 25.31
CA VAL A 251 11.32 -20.30 26.71
C VAL A 251 12.58 -20.99 27.27
N GLN A 252 12.75 -22.28 27.03
CA GLN A 252 13.96 -23.00 27.45
C GLN A 252 15.22 -22.44 26.81
N LYS A 253 15.21 -22.12 25.51
CA LYS A 253 16.33 -21.52 24.80
C LYS A 253 16.64 -20.10 25.30
N ILE A 254 15.63 -19.27 25.57
CA ILE A 254 15.77 -17.93 26.15
C ILE A 254 16.39 -18.04 27.57
N ASN A 255 15.90 -18.93 28.40
CA ASN A 255 16.45 -19.14 29.75
C ASN A 255 17.90 -19.62 29.72
N ALA A 256 18.25 -20.54 28.82
CA ALA A 256 19.62 -20.99 28.62
C ALA A 256 20.54 -19.84 28.17
N LEU A 257 20.09 -19.01 27.25
CA LEU A 257 20.79 -17.80 26.83
C LEU A 257 20.99 -16.83 28.01
N SER A 258 19.91 -16.54 28.75
CA SER A 258 19.93 -15.67 29.95
C SER A 258 20.95 -16.10 31.00
N ALA A 259 21.07 -17.41 31.26
CA ALA A 259 22.05 -17.96 32.18
C ALA A 259 23.51 -17.72 31.72
N GLY A 260 23.75 -17.67 30.41
CA GLY A 260 25.06 -17.42 29.79
C GLY A 260 25.50 -15.97 29.75
N VAL A 261 24.59 -15.01 29.95
CA VAL A 261 24.88 -13.57 29.86
C VAL A 261 25.85 -13.13 30.94
N ARG A 262 26.94 -12.44 30.51
CA ARG A 262 27.94 -11.84 31.37
C ARG A 262 28.30 -10.45 30.85
N GLY A 263 28.56 -9.47 31.74
CA GLY A 263 28.97 -8.11 31.37
C GLY A 263 28.39 -7.04 32.29
N LYS A 264 28.64 -5.77 31.96
CA LYS A 264 28.24 -4.60 32.78
C LYS A 264 26.73 -4.41 32.89
N ARG A 265 25.92 -4.88 31.91
CA ARG A 265 24.42 -4.72 31.85
C ARG A 265 23.69 -6.04 32.00
N THR A 266 24.30 -7.04 32.64
CA THR A 266 23.73 -8.39 32.79
C THR A 266 22.34 -8.40 33.40
N GLU A 267 22.09 -7.57 34.41
CA GLU A 267 20.77 -7.51 35.08
C GLU A 267 19.67 -6.99 34.13
N LEU A 268 19.97 -5.94 33.32
CA LEU A 268 19.03 -5.38 32.37
C LEU A 268 18.70 -6.39 31.27
N VAL A 269 19.72 -7.01 30.68
CA VAL A 269 19.54 -8.03 29.62
C VAL A 269 18.73 -9.21 30.16
N ARG A 270 19.05 -9.71 31.36
CA ARG A 270 18.30 -10.80 31.98
C ARG A 270 16.84 -10.43 32.25
N SER A 271 16.60 -9.18 32.70
CA SER A 271 15.24 -8.67 32.91
C SER A 271 14.45 -8.62 31.59
N ASN A 272 15.07 -8.20 30.49
CA ASN A 272 14.43 -8.13 29.17
C ASN A 272 14.15 -9.55 28.64
N LEU A 273 15.12 -10.46 28.73
CA LEU A 273 14.92 -11.88 28.34
C LEU A 273 13.85 -12.58 29.19
N ALA A 274 13.80 -12.31 30.50
CA ALA A 274 12.77 -12.86 31.39
C ALA A 274 11.38 -12.38 30.99
N LYS A 275 11.22 -11.10 30.65
CA LYS A 275 9.94 -10.55 30.15
C LYS A 275 9.51 -11.21 28.84
N ASP A 276 10.43 -11.44 27.92
CA ASP A 276 10.12 -12.13 26.67
C ASP A 276 9.70 -13.58 26.94
N ALA A 277 10.39 -14.28 27.85
CA ALA A 277 10.01 -15.64 28.28
C ALA A 277 8.65 -15.69 28.96
N ASP A 278 8.35 -14.73 29.82
CA ASP A 278 7.05 -14.61 30.50
C ASP A 278 5.91 -14.34 29.49
N ASN A 279 6.13 -13.45 28.51
CA ASN A 279 5.17 -13.18 27.45
C ASN A 279 4.85 -14.46 26.66
N VAL A 280 5.89 -15.19 26.22
CA VAL A 280 5.71 -16.45 25.48
C VAL A 280 5.00 -17.50 26.33
N SER A 281 5.35 -17.62 27.61
CA SER A 281 4.68 -18.57 28.53
C SER A 281 3.20 -18.24 28.74
N ASN A 282 2.83 -16.97 28.67
CA ASN A 282 1.44 -16.50 28.77
C ASN A 282 0.69 -16.53 27.42
N GLY A 283 1.29 -17.09 26.36
CA GLY A 283 0.67 -17.19 25.03
C GLY A 283 0.66 -15.88 24.23
N VAL A 284 1.46 -14.88 24.65
CA VAL A 284 1.62 -13.62 23.91
C VAL A 284 2.71 -13.80 22.86
N SER A 285 2.38 -13.56 21.60
CA SER A 285 3.36 -13.60 20.51
C SER A 285 4.33 -12.42 20.60
N LEU A 286 5.62 -12.67 20.33
CA LEU A 286 6.64 -11.63 20.30
C LEU A 286 6.66 -10.96 18.93
N ALA A 287 6.41 -9.66 18.88
CA ALA A 287 6.50 -8.89 17.63
C ALA A 287 7.95 -8.78 17.12
N ASN A 288 8.95 -8.86 18.01
CA ASN A 288 10.38 -8.89 17.69
C ASN A 288 10.97 -10.31 17.69
N ILE A 289 10.20 -11.29 17.23
CA ILE A 289 10.61 -12.70 17.17
C ILE A 289 11.88 -12.91 16.33
N ASP A 290 12.15 -12.03 15.36
CA ASP A 290 13.35 -12.03 14.51
C ASP A 290 14.65 -12.04 15.32
N LYS A 291 14.64 -11.42 16.47
CA LYS A 291 15.76 -11.42 17.44
C LYS A 291 16.23 -12.83 17.78
N TYR A 292 15.34 -13.82 17.74
CA TYR A 292 15.62 -15.20 18.09
C TYR A 292 15.91 -16.12 16.88
N LEU A 293 16.07 -15.58 15.68
CA LEU A 293 16.48 -16.36 14.49
C LEU A 293 17.73 -17.23 14.74
N PRO A 294 18.80 -16.72 15.39
CA PRO A 294 19.98 -17.54 15.66
C PRO A 294 19.75 -18.69 16.66
N LEU A 295 18.67 -18.61 17.46
CA LEU A 295 18.28 -19.68 18.37
C LEU A 295 17.29 -20.66 17.71
N ALA A 296 16.54 -20.23 16.70
CA ALA A 296 15.58 -21.08 16.02
C ALA A 296 16.29 -22.18 15.22
N TYR A 297 17.35 -21.82 14.51
CA TYR A 297 18.05 -22.72 13.59
C TYR A 297 19.56 -22.76 13.88
N ASP A 298 20.15 -23.94 13.87
CA ASP A 298 21.61 -24.11 14.04
C ASP A 298 22.39 -23.44 12.89
N LYS A 299 21.80 -23.47 11.69
CA LYS A 299 22.31 -22.79 10.49
C LYS A 299 21.13 -22.15 9.75
N PRO A 300 20.81 -20.87 10.04
CA PRO A 300 19.85 -20.15 9.24
C PRO A 300 20.29 -20.09 7.78
N ALA A 301 19.33 -20.32 6.85
CA ALA A 301 19.59 -20.41 5.42
C ALA A 301 19.71 -19.02 4.75
N LEU A 302 20.19 -19.04 3.53
CA LEU A 302 20.12 -17.94 2.56
C LEU A 302 19.24 -18.36 1.38
N ILE A 303 18.81 -17.43 0.55
CA ILE A 303 18.05 -17.76 -0.67
C ILE A 303 18.79 -18.74 -1.58
N PHE A 304 20.11 -18.75 -1.56
CA PHE A 304 20.96 -19.67 -2.32
C PHE A 304 20.75 -21.14 -1.94
N ASP A 305 20.34 -21.41 -0.70
CA ASP A 305 20.08 -22.77 -0.22
C ASP A 305 18.78 -23.36 -0.81
N TYR A 306 17.95 -22.50 -1.43
CA TYR A 306 16.73 -22.89 -2.14
C TYR A 306 16.96 -23.10 -3.63
N LEU A 307 18.14 -22.78 -4.16
CA LEU A 307 18.47 -22.92 -5.57
C LEU A 307 19.04 -24.32 -5.86
N LYS A 308 18.79 -24.80 -7.08
CA LYS A 308 19.44 -26.01 -7.59
C LYS A 308 20.85 -25.70 -8.08
N PRO A 309 21.76 -26.68 -8.12
CA PRO A 309 23.14 -26.42 -8.59
C PRO A 309 23.24 -25.80 -9.98
N ASP A 310 22.28 -26.11 -10.87
CA ASP A 310 22.23 -25.60 -12.24
C ASP A 310 21.44 -24.28 -12.39
N SER A 311 20.97 -23.69 -11.27
CA SER A 311 20.27 -22.42 -11.25
C SER A 311 21.17 -21.27 -11.64
N PRO A 312 20.86 -20.48 -12.69
CA PRO A 312 21.66 -19.32 -13.04
C PRO A 312 21.54 -18.20 -12.00
N VAL A 313 22.66 -17.55 -11.72
CA VAL A 313 22.73 -16.36 -10.83
C VAL A 313 23.26 -15.19 -11.63
N LEU A 314 22.47 -14.13 -11.73
CA LEU A 314 22.78 -12.94 -12.52
C LEU A 314 22.94 -11.73 -11.61
N PHE A 315 24.09 -11.06 -11.64
CA PHE A 315 24.28 -9.77 -10.98
C PHE A 315 24.06 -8.63 -11.96
N CYS A 316 23.25 -7.67 -11.56
CA CYS A 316 23.07 -6.41 -12.28
C CYS A 316 23.87 -5.33 -11.57
N GLU A 317 24.88 -4.74 -12.24
CA GLU A 317 25.80 -3.73 -11.66
C GLU A 317 26.52 -4.26 -10.42
N PHE A 318 27.31 -5.32 -10.56
CA PHE A 318 27.99 -6.00 -9.45
C PHE A 318 28.72 -5.05 -8.50
N HIS A 319 29.44 -4.05 -9.04
CA HIS A 319 30.14 -3.06 -8.23
C HIS A 319 29.17 -2.24 -7.36
N SER A 320 28.04 -1.80 -7.90
CA SER A 320 27.00 -1.10 -7.14
C SER A 320 26.38 -1.98 -6.05
N CYS A 321 26.20 -3.28 -6.34
CA CYS A 321 25.76 -4.25 -5.34
C CYS A 321 26.75 -4.35 -4.17
N CYS A 322 28.07 -4.41 -4.45
CA CYS A 322 29.11 -4.44 -3.42
C CYS A 322 29.13 -3.17 -2.55
N GLU A 323 29.02 -1.99 -3.17
CA GLU A 323 29.00 -0.69 -2.47
C GLU A 323 27.78 -0.57 -1.54
N LYS A 324 26.60 -0.90 -2.06
CA LYS A 324 25.34 -0.92 -1.29
C LYS A 324 25.41 -1.93 -0.14
N ALA A 325 25.86 -3.13 -0.40
CA ALA A 325 26.00 -4.18 0.60
C ALA A 325 26.95 -3.77 1.75
N LYS A 326 28.09 -3.14 1.44
CA LYS A 326 29.02 -2.60 2.46
C LYS A 326 28.34 -1.52 3.31
N ALA A 327 27.57 -0.62 2.69
CA ALA A 327 26.83 0.42 3.42
C ALA A 327 25.77 -0.19 4.35
N ILE A 328 25.01 -1.19 3.87
CA ILE A 328 24.00 -1.92 4.65
C ILE A 328 24.65 -2.66 5.83
N GLN A 329 25.77 -3.38 5.58
CA GLN A 329 26.51 -4.10 6.61
C GLN A 329 27.02 -3.15 7.71
N SER A 330 27.59 -2.00 7.30
CA SER A 330 28.10 -0.99 8.26
C SER A 330 26.97 -0.43 9.12
N GLN A 331 25.83 -0.09 8.48
CA GLN A 331 24.67 0.40 9.20
C GLN A 331 24.11 -0.63 10.18
N PHE A 332 23.91 -1.87 9.71
CA PHE A 332 23.40 -2.95 10.55
C PHE A 332 24.30 -3.21 11.77
N ASN A 333 25.63 -3.17 11.60
CA ASN A 333 26.58 -3.32 12.68
C ASN A 333 26.50 -2.16 13.70
N GLU A 334 26.27 -0.93 13.24
CA GLU A 334 26.03 0.20 14.14
C GLU A 334 24.74 0.04 14.93
N ASP A 335 23.64 -0.38 14.28
CA ASP A 335 22.34 -0.61 14.92
C ASP A 335 22.44 -1.73 15.97
N VAL A 336 23.08 -2.85 15.64
CA VAL A 336 23.35 -3.95 16.59
C VAL A 336 24.19 -3.48 17.77
N LYS A 337 25.21 -2.65 17.54
CA LYS A 337 26.03 -2.09 18.61
C LYS A 337 25.21 -1.25 19.60
N ILE A 338 24.31 -0.40 19.08
CA ILE A 338 23.43 0.41 19.93
C ILE A 338 22.52 -0.50 20.77
N LEU A 339 21.90 -1.52 20.15
CA LEU A 339 21.03 -2.44 20.86
C LEU A 339 21.77 -3.28 21.91
N LEU A 340 23.04 -3.62 21.69
CA LEU A 340 23.89 -4.25 22.69
C LEU A 340 24.21 -3.28 23.84
N GLU A 341 24.44 -2.00 23.54
CA GLU A 341 24.67 -0.95 24.55
C GLU A 341 23.41 -0.63 25.35
N GLU A 342 22.24 -0.74 24.78
CA GLU A 342 20.93 -0.56 25.44
C GLU A 342 20.48 -1.81 26.22
N GLY A 343 21.14 -2.97 26.00
CA GLY A 343 20.80 -4.23 26.65
C GLY A 343 19.59 -4.94 26.08
N GLU A 344 19.19 -4.57 24.86
CA GLU A 344 18.13 -5.26 24.09
C GLU A 344 18.65 -6.53 23.42
N LEU A 345 19.93 -6.56 23.03
CA LEU A 345 20.63 -7.71 22.50
C LEU A 345 21.75 -8.20 23.45
N CYS A 346 22.19 -9.41 23.24
CA CYS A 346 23.33 -9.99 23.95
C CYS A 346 24.10 -10.94 23.04
N ARG A 347 25.29 -11.37 23.49
CA ARG A 347 26.09 -12.37 22.81
C ARG A 347 25.31 -13.66 22.60
N GLY A 348 25.34 -14.22 21.40
CA GLY A 348 24.57 -15.39 20.97
C GLY A 348 23.28 -15.03 20.22
N LEU A 349 22.99 -13.73 20.10
CA LEU A 349 21.97 -13.16 19.24
C LEU A 349 22.67 -12.31 18.17
N ASP A 350 23.34 -12.99 17.24
CA ASP A 350 24.11 -12.41 16.13
C ASP A 350 23.92 -13.27 14.87
N GLY A 351 24.39 -12.81 13.73
CA GLY A 351 24.33 -13.59 12.49
C GLY A 351 22.97 -13.50 11.75
N TYR A 352 22.33 -12.33 11.77
CA TYR A 352 21.07 -12.10 11.04
C TYR A 352 21.27 -11.89 9.54
N ILE A 353 22.42 -11.33 9.16
CA ILE A 353 22.81 -11.09 7.78
C ILE A 353 24.15 -11.76 7.48
N ALA A 354 24.37 -12.13 6.23
CA ALA A 354 25.62 -12.67 5.74
C ALA A 354 26.48 -11.56 5.13
N GLU A 355 27.81 -11.70 5.21
CA GLU A 355 28.75 -10.82 4.51
C GLU A 355 28.62 -11.01 2.99
N PHE A 356 28.59 -9.90 2.24
CA PHE A 356 28.40 -9.95 0.78
C PHE A 356 29.57 -10.65 0.06
N GLU A 357 30.75 -10.63 0.60
CA GLU A 357 31.89 -11.37 0.10
C GLU A 357 31.61 -12.89 0.08
N SER A 358 31.06 -13.43 1.18
CA SER A 358 30.64 -14.83 1.26
C SER A 358 29.50 -15.16 0.29
N ILE A 359 28.60 -14.21 0.04
CA ILE A 359 27.52 -14.34 -0.95
C ILE A 359 28.11 -14.42 -2.35
N SER A 360 29.05 -13.54 -2.70
CA SER A 360 29.70 -13.55 -4.01
C SER A 360 30.49 -14.82 -4.26
N GLU A 361 31.19 -15.34 -3.25
CA GLU A 361 31.88 -16.64 -3.32
C GLU A 361 30.92 -17.81 -3.50
N THR A 362 29.74 -17.71 -2.92
CA THR A 362 28.69 -18.73 -3.08
C THR A 362 28.07 -18.64 -4.47
N ALA A 363 27.77 -17.45 -4.96
CA ALA A 363 27.18 -17.23 -6.29
C ALA A 363 28.07 -17.74 -7.43
N VAL A 364 29.40 -17.65 -7.29
CA VAL A 364 30.35 -18.15 -8.31
C VAL A 364 30.31 -19.68 -8.47
N LYS A 365 29.78 -20.42 -7.50
CA LYS A 365 29.60 -21.89 -7.61
C LYS A 365 28.43 -22.26 -8.53
N PHE A 366 27.53 -21.34 -8.81
CA PHE A 366 26.41 -21.46 -9.75
C PHE A 366 26.80 -20.93 -11.13
N PRO A 367 26.01 -21.19 -12.20
CA PRO A 367 26.15 -20.54 -13.50
C PRO A 367 26.01 -19.01 -13.37
N CYS A 368 27.11 -18.32 -13.09
CA CYS A 368 27.11 -16.90 -12.69
C CYS A 368 27.43 -15.99 -13.88
N VAL A 369 26.64 -14.91 -14.06
CA VAL A 369 26.85 -13.85 -15.06
C VAL A 369 26.79 -12.49 -14.40
N LEU A 370 27.82 -11.66 -14.61
CA LEU A 370 27.85 -10.25 -14.23
C LEU A 370 27.37 -9.42 -15.43
N MET A 371 26.33 -8.64 -15.24
CA MET A 371 25.72 -7.78 -16.27
C MET A 371 25.89 -6.33 -15.88
N ASP A 372 26.79 -5.62 -16.53
CA ASP A 372 27.13 -4.23 -16.21
C ASP A 372 26.79 -3.29 -17.38
N THR A 373 26.42 -2.05 -17.09
CA THR A 373 26.22 -1.01 -18.09
C THR A 373 27.58 -0.54 -18.63
N PHE A 374 28.55 -0.39 -17.75
CA PHE A 374 29.92 0.00 -18.14
C PHE A 374 30.92 -1.05 -17.69
N LEU A 375 31.93 -1.26 -18.52
CA LEU A 375 33.02 -2.16 -18.15
C LEU A 375 33.75 -1.62 -16.91
N ARG A 376 33.73 -2.41 -15.84
CA ARG A 376 34.44 -2.13 -14.59
C ARG A 376 35.32 -3.32 -14.20
N THR A 377 36.39 -3.01 -13.46
CA THR A 377 37.19 -4.07 -12.82
C THR A 377 36.41 -4.64 -11.65
N ASN A 378 36.09 -5.91 -11.66
CA ASN A 378 35.39 -6.62 -10.61
C ASN A 378 36.35 -7.51 -9.82
N ASP A 379 36.04 -7.76 -8.55
CA ASP A 379 36.83 -8.66 -7.69
C ASP A 379 36.68 -10.14 -8.11
N ILE A 380 35.59 -10.46 -8.84
CA ILE A 380 35.35 -11.78 -9.40
C ILE A 380 36.11 -11.93 -10.73
N ARG A 381 37.02 -12.92 -10.81
CA ARG A 381 37.72 -13.25 -12.06
C ARG A 381 36.80 -13.97 -13.02
N CYS A 382 36.25 -13.25 -13.98
CA CYS A 382 35.42 -13.80 -15.03
C CYS A 382 36.27 -14.57 -16.07
N LYS A 383 35.72 -15.71 -16.52
CA LYS A 383 36.41 -16.56 -17.53
C LYS A 383 36.32 -16.00 -18.94
N LYS A 384 35.27 -15.25 -19.25
CA LYS A 384 35.08 -14.60 -20.56
C LYS A 384 34.28 -13.30 -20.37
N LEU A 385 34.55 -12.33 -21.24
CA LEU A 385 33.90 -11.02 -21.26
C LEU A 385 33.35 -10.77 -22.67
N TRP A 386 32.12 -10.23 -22.73
CA TRP A 386 31.51 -9.66 -23.93
C TRP A 386 31.19 -8.19 -23.72
N THR A 387 31.31 -7.42 -24.78
CA THR A 387 30.85 -6.02 -24.81
C THR A 387 29.79 -5.91 -25.87
N MET A 388 28.55 -5.74 -25.48
CA MET A 388 27.41 -5.65 -26.38
C MET A 388 27.16 -4.21 -26.80
N THR A 389 26.84 -4.02 -28.09
CA THR A 389 26.38 -2.73 -28.63
C THR A 389 24.86 -2.70 -28.54
N ALA A 390 24.34 -2.14 -27.46
CA ALA A 390 22.90 -2.00 -27.23
C ALA A 390 22.58 -0.64 -26.60
N TYR A 391 21.59 0.06 -27.12
CA TYR A 391 21.20 1.39 -26.63
C TYR A 391 19.79 1.36 -26.07
N GLN A 392 19.56 2.12 -25.02
CA GLN A 392 18.23 2.37 -24.50
C GLN A 392 17.57 3.51 -25.29
N THR A 393 16.33 3.29 -25.75
CA THR A 393 15.53 4.37 -26.34
C THR A 393 14.65 4.99 -25.25
N ALA A 394 14.45 6.31 -25.30
CA ALA A 394 13.53 6.98 -24.41
C ALA A 394 12.09 6.56 -24.71
N PRO A 395 11.25 6.39 -23.69
CA PRO A 395 9.82 6.23 -23.91
C PRO A 395 9.25 7.48 -24.59
N TRP A 396 8.34 7.31 -25.53
CA TRP A 396 7.67 8.44 -26.15
C TRP A 396 6.55 8.97 -25.25
N GLY A 397 6.46 10.30 -25.18
CA GLY A 397 5.58 10.99 -24.22
C GLY A 397 4.13 11.21 -24.69
N GLY A 398 3.63 10.43 -25.67
CA GLY A 398 2.28 10.58 -26.21
C GLY A 398 2.18 11.57 -27.40
N GLU A 399 3.25 12.27 -27.80
CA GLU A 399 3.29 13.12 -28.97
C GLU A 399 3.57 12.29 -30.23
N ILE A 400 2.55 12.02 -31.03
CA ILE A 400 2.65 11.21 -32.25
C ILE A 400 3.65 11.78 -33.26
N ARG A 401 3.77 13.11 -33.32
CA ARG A 401 4.71 13.77 -34.23
C ARG A 401 6.17 13.39 -33.93
N GLN A 402 6.54 13.37 -32.63
CA GLN A 402 7.87 12.97 -32.20
C GLN A 402 8.11 11.48 -32.48
N LEU A 403 7.12 10.64 -32.18
CA LEU A 403 7.16 9.20 -32.49
C LEU A 403 7.36 8.99 -34.00
N SER A 404 6.64 9.72 -34.86
CA SER A 404 6.76 9.62 -36.33
C SER A 404 8.16 10.01 -36.82
N GLU A 405 8.77 11.05 -36.24
CA GLU A 405 10.15 11.46 -36.57
C GLU A 405 11.17 10.39 -36.17
N ASP A 406 11.07 9.84 -34.97
CA ASP A 406 11.93 8.75 -34.51
C ASP A 406 11.79 7.49 -35.37
N LEU A 407 10.56 7.10 -35.71
CA LEU A 407 10.28 5.96 -36.56
C LEU A 407 10.85 6.10 -37.97
N ARG A 408 10.73 7.29 -38.60
CA ARG A 408 11.34 7.57 -39.90
C ARG A 408 12.86 7.36 -39.88
N SER A 409 13.51 7.85 -38.83
CA SER A 409 14.96 7.66 -38.66
C SER A 409 15.38 6.17 -38.58
N PHE A 410 14.56 5.32 -37.96
CA PHE A 410 14.83 3.88 -37.92
C PHE A 410 14.50 3.17 -39.26
N ILE A 411 13.39 3.54 -39.91
CA ILE A 411 12.97 2.99 -41.21
C ILE A 411 14.00 3.28 -42.30
N ASP A 412 14.50 4.52 -42.37
CA ASP A 412 15.51 4.95 -43.35
C ASP A 412 16.83 4.16 -43.20
N ARG A 413 17.13 3.71 -41.99
CA ARG A 413 18.27 2.83 -41.67
C ARG A 413 17.97 1.33 -41.86
N ASN A 414 16.76 1.02 -42.36
CA ASN A 414 16.29 -0.36 -42.64
C ASN A 414 16.20 -1.23 -41.37
N TYR A 415 15.68 -0.64 -40.29
CA TYR A 415 15.39 -1.37 -39.06
C TYR A 415 14.04 -2.06 -39.11
N SER A 416 13.88 -3.12 -38.32
CA SER A 416 12.59 -3.66 -37.90
C SER A 416 12.21 -2.98 -36.57
N VAL A 417 11.08 -2.27 -36.52
CA VAL A 417 10.70 -1.50 -35.33
C VAL A 417 9.43 -2.06 -34.71
N ILE A 418 9.42 -2.20 -33.41
CA ILE A 418 8.25 -2.54 -32.62
C ILE A 418 7.82 -1.30 -31.82
N VAL A 419 6.53 -0.98 -31.85
CA VAL A 419 5.94 0.09 -31.03
C VAL A 419 4.95 -0.55 -30.06
N LEU A 420 5.16 -0.27 -28.79
CA LEU A 420 4.22 -0.65 -27.73
C LEU A 420 3.23 0.50 -27.50
N ALA A 421 1.95 0.22 -27.70
CA ALA A 421 0.87 1.20 -27.68
C ALA A 421 0.17 1.31 -26.30
N GLY A 422 0.70 0.69 -25.25
CA GLY A 422 0.13 0.68 -23.91
C GLY A 422 -1.11 -0.23 -23.82
N SER A 423 -2.28 0.20 -24.32
CA SER A 423 -3.54 -0.52 -24.18
C SER A 423 -4.12 -1.00 -25.52
N GLU A 424 -5.05 -1.96 -25.47
CA GLU A 424 -5.80 -2.39 -26.67
C GLU A 424 -6.63 -1.27 -27.29
N LYS A 425 -7.09 -0.30 -26.49
CA LYS A 425 -7.91 0.82 -26.97
C LYS A 425 -7.10 1.86 -27.76
N THR A 426 -5.84 2.07 -27.37
CA THR A 426 -4.92 3.04 -28.02
C THR A 426 -4.29 2.48 -29.29
N LEU A 427 -4.20 1.17 -29.41
CA LEU A 427 -3.55 0.49 -30.54
C LEU A 427 -4.10 0.88 -31.92
N PRO A 428 -5.43 0.86 -32.19
CA PRO A 428 -5.96 1.27 -33.51
C PRO A 428 -5.75 2.74 -33.79
N ILE A 429 -5.83 3.61 -32.78
CA ILE A 429 -5.66 5.06 -32.91
C ILE A 429 -4.21 5.39 -33.35
N ILE A 430 -3.24 4.86 -32.64
CA ILE A 430 -1.83 5.03 -32.98
C ILE A 430 -1.50 4.47 -34.38
N ALA A 431 -2.07 3.32 -34.73
CA ALA A 431 -1.86 2.71 -36.04
C ALA A 431 -2.42 3.59 -37.17
N GLU A 432 -3.58 4.20 -36.96
CA GLU A 432 -4.21 5.10 -37.92
C GLU A 432 -3.42 6.43 -38.06
N ASP A 433 -3.01 7.02 -36.97
CA ASP A 433 -2.21 8.24 -36.96
C ASP A 433 -0.85 8.05 -37.66
N LEU A 434 -0.15 6.95 -37.40
CA LEU A 434 1.12 6.63 -38.07
C LEU A 434 0.93 6.38 -39.57
N ARG A 435 -0.18 5.74 -39.99
CA ARG A 435 -0.50 5.56 -41.42
C ARG A 435 -0.78 6.89 -42.10
N ASN A 436 -1.50 7.79 -41.42
CA ASN A 436 -1.79 9.15 -41.91
C ASN A 436 -0.50 9.96 -42.09
N ASP A 437 0.51 9.72 -41.24
CA ASP A 437 1.86 10.29 -41.37
C ASP A 437 2.75 9.58 -42.42
N GLY A 438 2.20 8.58 -43.11
CA GLY A 438 2.90 7.83 -44.17
C GLY A 438 3.90 6.79 -43.68
N ILE A 439 3.79 6.34 -42.43
CA ILE A 439 4.64 5.31 -41.84
C ILE A 439 4.04 3.92 -42.14
N PRO A 440 4.79 3.00 -42.78
CA PRO A 440 4.30 1.64 -43.06
C PRO A 440 4.23 0.84 -41.75
N CYS A 441 3.03 0.68 -41.20
CA CYS A 441 2.81 -0.03 -39.94
C CYS A 441 1.72 -1.09 -40.02
N ASP A 442 1.94 -2.20 -39.33
CA ASP A 442 1.03 -3.32 -39.19
C ASP A 442 0.72 -3.59 -37.71
N ILE A 443 -0.55 -3.91 -37.40
CA ILE A 443 -0.93 -4.36 -36.05
C ILE A 443 -0.49 -5.82 -35.91
N MET A 444 0.11 -6.17 -34.78
CA MET A 444 0.59 -7.52 -34.50
C MET A 444 -0.56 -8.52 -34.43
N THR A 445 -0.45 -9.58 -35.24
CA THR A 445 -1.29 -10.79 -35.19
C THR A 445 -0.40 -12.02 -35.09
N GLU A 446 -0.97 -13.19 -34.87
CA GLU A 446 -0.21 -14.44 -34.82
C GLU A 446 0.60 -14.70 -36.08
N GLU A 447 0.11 -14.25 -37.24
CA GLU A 447 0.72 -14.50 -38.56
C GLU A 447 1.75 -13.43 -38.97
N THR A 448 1.77 -12.25 -38.29
CA THR A 448 2.68 -11.15 -38.63
C THR A 448 4.12 -11.49 -38.28
N THR A 449 5.05 -11.20 -39.19
CA THR A 449 6.49 -11.38 -38.98
C THR A 449 7.19 -10.03 -38.92
N LEU A 450 8.29 -9.95 -38.13
CA LEU A 450 9.15 -8.78 -38.08
C LEU A 450 9.87 -8.61 -39.41
N THR A 451 9.54 -7.55 -40.16
CA THR A 451 10.13 -7.22 -41.44
C THR A 451 10.94 -5.95 -41.42
N LYS A 452 12.06 -5.89 -42.08
CA LYS A 452 12.90 -4.68 -42.16
C LYS A 452 12.18 -3.55 -42.87
N GLY A 453 12.35 -2.33 -42.39
CA GLY A 453 11.72 -1.13 -42.94
C GLY A 453 10.22 -0.99 -42.63
N ARG A 454 9.67 -1.77 -41.70
CA ARG A 454 8.27 -1.68 -41.26
C ARG A 454 8.17 -1.62 -39.74
N VAL A 455 7.07 -1.00 -39.28
CA VAL A 455 6.73 -0.89 -37.88
C VAL A 455 5.66 -1.91 -37.52
N LEU A 456 5.89 -2.66 -36.46
CA LEU A 456 4.92 -3.56 -35.87
C LEU A 456 4.38 -2.95 -34.58
N ILE A 457 3.05 -2.76 -34.49
CA ILE A 457 2.42 -2.17 -33.32
C ILE A 457 1.73 -3.26 -32.53
N THR A 458 1.92 -3.24 -31.20
CA THR A 458 1.27 -4.20 -30.29
C THR A 458 0.98 -3.55 -28.94
N THR A 459 0.18 -4.21 -28.12
CA THR A 459 -0.08 -3.82 -26.74
C THR A 459 1.11 -4.10 -25.84
N GLY A 460 1.18 -3.43 -24.70
CA GLY A 460 2.20 -3.63 -23.69
C GLY A 460 2.94 -2.34 -23.35
N CYS A 461 3.70 -2.37 -22.25
CA CYS A 461 4.43 -1.23 -21.76
C CYS A 461 5.68 -1.70 -21.00
N LEU A 462 6.86 -1.29 -21.44
CA LEU A 462 8.12 -1.59 -20.76
C LEU A 462 8.70 -0.34 -20.10
N SER A 463 9.61 -0.52 -19.14
CA SER A 463 10.25 0.60 -18.44
C SER A 463 11.04 1.51 -19.38
N SER A 464 11.54 0.97 -20.49
CA SER A 464 12.23 1.70 -21.55
C SER A 464 12.24 0.88 -22.85
N GLY A 465 12.44 1.55 -23.98
CA GLY A 465 12.68 0.86 -25.23
C GLY A 465 14.16 0.48 -25.41
N TYR A 466 14.48 -0.16 -26.51
CA TYR A 466 15.85 -0.60 -26.84
C TYR A 466 16.16 -0.47 -28.33
N ASP A 467 17.44 -0.39 -28.66
CA ASP A 467 18.00 -0.41 -30.02
C ASP A 467 19.21 -1.36 -30.04
N TYR A 468 19.12 -2.37 -30.91
CA TYR A 468 20.22 -3.28 -31.23
C TYR A 468 20.71 -3.02 -32.66
N PRO A 469 21.75 -2.17 -32.85
CA PRO A 469 22.23 -1.80 -34.16
C PRO A 469 22.74 -2.97 -35.02
N ASP A 470 23.36 -3.96 -34.41
CA ASP A 470 23.95 -5.10 -35.07
C ASP A 470 22.92 -5.96 -35.82
N ILE A 471 21.74 -6.12 -35.25
CA ILE A 471 20.62 -6.87 -35.82
C ILE A 471 19.55 -5.94 -36.43
N LYS A 472 19.76 -4.61 -36.36
CA LYS A 472 18.83 -3.57 -36.85
C LYS A 472 17.40 -3.78 -36.35
N THR A 473 17.25 -3.91 -35.05
CA THR A 473 15.96 -4.10 -34.39
C THR A 473 15.84 -3.10 -33.25
N ALA A 474 14.75 -2.34 -33.24
CA ALA A 474 14.45 -1.39 -32.18
C ALA A 474 13.04 -1.61 -31.65
N LEU A 475 12.84 -1.30 -30.36
CA LEU A 475 11.53 -1.21 -29.73
C LEU A 475 11.39 0.16 -29.10
N ILE A 476 10.26 0.79 -29.38
CA ILE A 476 9.87 2.06 -28.75
C ILE A 476 8.64 1.76 -27.89
N THR A 477 8.70 2.15 -26.63
CA THR A 477 7.59 1.98 -25.68
C THR A 477 6.96 3.32 -25.37
N GLN A 478 5.69 3.32 -25.07
CA GLN A 478 5.04 4.48 -24.46
C GLN A 478 5.61 4.69 -23.05
N ALA A 479 5.69 5.94 -22.56
CA ALA A 479 6.06 6.22 -21.18
C ALA A 479 5.15 5.42 -20.25
N LYS A 480 5.77 4.57 -19.40
CA LYS A 480 5.04 3.56 -18.63
C LYS A 480 4.13 4.21 -17.60
N ALA A 481 2.85 4.05 -17.81
CA ALA A 481 1.88 3.91 -16.75
C ALA A 481 1.70 2.40 -16.52
N MET A 482 2.10 1.88 -15.37
CA MET A 482 2.21 0.42 -15.17
C MET A 482 0.84 -0.26 -15.00
N SER A 483 0.64 -1.36 -15.70
CA SER A 483 -0.57 -2.17 -15.62
C SER A 483 -0.32 -3.55 -15.00
N SER A 484 -1.28 -4.04 -14.23
CA SER A 484 -1.56 -5.46 -14.20
C SER A 484 -3.05 -5.71 -13.91
N LYS A 485 -3.64 -6.57 -14.70
CA LYS A 485 -5.04 -7.02 -14.58
C LYS A 485 -5.12 -8.21 -13.65
N ARG A 486 -6.13 -8.25 -12.75
CA ARG A 486 -6.94 -9.47 -12.51
C ARG A 486 -8.25 -9.16 -11.81
N LYS A 487 -9.32 -9.75 -12.33
CA LYS A 487 -10.70 -9.66 -11.86
C LYS A 487 -10.96 -10.59 -10.70
N LEU A 488 -11.69 -10.12 -9.68
CA LEU A 488 -12.55 -10.98 -8.85
C LEU A 488 -13.76 -10.21 -8.33
N LYS A 489 -14.88 -10.94 -8.24
CA LYS A 489 -16.26 -10.43 -8.07
C LYS A 489 -16.66 -10.20 -6.62
N LYS A 490 -17.59 -9.27 -6.46
CA LYS A 490 -18.26 -8.64 -5.31
C LYS A 490 -19.03 -9.56 -4.36
N LYS A 491 -19.17 -9.25 -3.06
CA LYS A 491 -20.21 -8.47 -2.35
C LYS A 491 -20.27 -8.80 -0.86
N LYS A 492 -20.48 -7.91 -0.05
CA LYS A 492 -21.31 -7.05 0.80
C LYS A 492 -21.54 -7.57 2.23
N LYS A 493 -21.12 -6.71 3.17
CA LYS A 493 -21.66 -6.15 4.43
C LYS A 493 -22.16 -6.99 5.60
N GLY A 494 -21.73 -6.54 6.78
CA GLY A 494 -22.47 -6.60 8.02
C GLY A 494 -21.64 -6.54 9.31
N GLU A 495 -21.90 -5.57 10.08
CA GLU A 495 -21.38 -4.99 11.30
C GLU A 495 -21.33 -5.83 12.57
N GLU A 496 -20.50 -5.45 13.38
CA GLU A 496 -20.35 -4.97 14.78
C GLU A 496 -19.94 -5.99 15.85
N ILE A 497 -18.99 -5.71 16.66
CA ILE A 497 -18.59 -5.06 17.90
C ILE A 497 -18.20 -6.09 18.98
N LYS A 498 -17.33 -5.92 19.88
CA LYS A 498 -16.87 -5.12 20.99
C LYS A 498 -16.05 -5.90 22.01
N SER A 499 -15.07 -5.28 22.61
CA SER A 499 -14.28 -5.82 23.71
C SER A 499 -14.25 -4.88 24.91
N LEU A 500 -14.23 -5.43 26.13
CA LEU A 500 -14.20 -4.78 27.45
C LEU A 500 -12.88 -4.08 27.78
N ALA A 501 -11.85 -4.24 26.97
CA ALA A 501 -10.50 -3.73 27.25
C ALA A 501 -10.34 -2.21 27.12
N ASP A 502 -11.37 -1.50 26.65
CA ASP A 502 -11.26 -0.09 26.25
C ASP A 502 -11.60 0.93 27.35
N ILE A 503 -11.96 0.52 28.57
CA ILE A 503 -12.43 1.43 29.63
C ILE A 503 -11.64 1.20 30.91
N ALA A 504 -10.91 2.23 31.37
CA ALA A 504 -10.15 2.20 32.62
C ALA A 504 -11.01 2.68 33.81
N PRO A 505 -10.79 2.16 35.03
CA PRO A 505 -11.43 2.69 36.23
C PRO A 505 -11.17 4.19 36.40
N GLY A 506 -12.21 5.00 36.50
CA GLY A 506 -12.15 6.46 36.55
C GLY A 506 -12.65 7.14 35.27
N ASP A 507 -12.75 6.43 34.16
CA ASP A 507 -13.25 6.95 32.88
C ASP A 507 -14.74 7.30 32.93
N LEU A 508 -15.13 8.34 32.20
CA LEU A 508 -16.53 8.66 32.01
C LEU A 508 -17.15 7.75 30.95
N VAL A 509 -18.26 7.13 31.29
CA VAL A 509 -19.01 6.21 30.40
C VAL A 509 -20.46 6.68 30.25
N VAL A 510 -21.05 6.35 29.14
CA VAL A 510 -22.47 6.66 28.85
C VAL A 510 -23.24 5.34 28.82
N HIS A 511 -24.14 5.18 29.76
CA HIS A 511 -25.11 4.09 29.69
C HIS A 511 -26.32 4.51 28.87
N ALA A 512 -26.73 3.66 27.91
CA ALA A 512 -27.80 3.98 26.96
C ALA A 512 -29.10 4.48 27.58
N LEU A 513 -29.44 4.00 28.77
CA LEU A 513 -30.70 4.34 29.48
C LEU A 513 -30.52 5.36 30.63
N HIS A 514 -29.33 5.40 31.26
CA HIS A 514 -29.10 6.14 32.50
C HIS A 514 -28.15 7.33 32.34
N GLY A 515 -27.52 7.52 31.18
CA GLY A 515 -26.68 8.66 30.87
C GLY A 515 -25.24 8.54 31.36
N ILE A 516 -24.61 9.70 31.61
CA ILE A 516 -23.18 9.81 31.91
C ILE A 516 -22.90 9.44 33.37
N GLY A 517 -22.06 8.44 33.59
CA GLY A 517 -21.54 8.03 34.87
C GLY A 517 -20.01 7.80 34.80
N ARG A 518 -19.39 7.42 35.90
CA ARG A 518 -17.98 7.09 36.01
C ARG A 518 -17.79 5.61 36.24
N PHE A 519 -17.00 4.95 35.44
CA PHE A 519 -16.67 3.53 35.56
C PHE A 519 -15.74 3.33 36.79
N GLU A 520 -16.12 2.44 37.73
CA GLU A 520 -15.32 2.10 38.91
C GLU A 520 -14.61 0.73 38.79
N GLY A 521 -14.99 -0.09 37.82
CA GLY A 521 -14.42 -1.44 37.63
C GLY A 521 -15.48 -2.53 37.54
N ILE A 522 -15.03 -3.78 37.54
CA ILE A 522 -15.88 -4.96 37.51
C ILE A 522 -15.91 -5.59 38.92
N ARG A 523 -17.09 -5.93 39.42
CA ARG A 523 -17.28 -6.59 40.72
C ARG A 523 -18.07 -7.89 40.54
N LYS A 524 -17.65 -8.91 41.24
CA LYS A 524 -18.42 -10.15 41.37
C LYS A 524 -19.50 -9.94 42.43
N LEU A 525 -20.74 -10.14 42.05
CA LEU A 525 -21.88 -10.09 42.94
C LEU A 525 -22.59 -11.44 42.91
N GLU A 526 -22.90 -11.97 44.08
CA GLU A 526 -23.70 -13.16 44.27
C GLU A 526 -25.16 -12.76 44.51
N LEU A 527 -25.99 -13.06 43.54
CA LEU A 527 -27.45 -12.86 43.63
C LEU A 527 -28.14 -14.18 43.47
N GLU A 528 -28.95 -14.55 44.44
CA GLU A 528 -29.72 -15.81 44.44
C GLU A 528 -28.88 -17.09 44.27
N GLY A 529 -27.63 -17.11 44.81
CA GLY A 529 -26.74 -18.26 44.74
C GLY A 529 -25.97 -18.40 43.42
N ILE A 530 -26.06 -17.43 42.50
CA ILE A 530 -25.31 -17.37 41.23
C ILE A 530 -24.36 -16.20 41.27
N THR A 531 -23.05 -16.47 41.12
CA THR A 531 -22.01 -15.42 41.05
C THR A 531 -21.88 -14.94 39.60
N LYS A 532 -22.10 -13.66 39.35
CA LYS A 532 -21.91 -13.02 38.03
C LYS A 532 -21.04 -11.78 38.14
N ASP A 533 -20.36 -11.47 37.05
CA ASP A 533 -19.56 -10.26 36.93
C ASP A 533 -20.45 -9.08 36.51
N TYR A 534 -20.33 -7.97 37.26
CA TYR A 534 -21.07 -6.73 37.01
C TYR A 534 -20.12 -5.55 36.80
N ILE A 535 -20.39 -4.75 35.79
CA ILE A 535 -19.75 -3.47 35.54
C ILE A 535 -20.34 -2.46 36.52
N THR A 536 -19.49 -1.79 37.30
CA THR A 536 -19.90 -0.82 38.32
C THR A 536 -19.72 0.59 37.78
N ILE A 537 -20.82 1.36 37.69
CA ILE A 537 -20.84 2.74 37.21
C ILE A 537 -21.39 3.65 38.31
N LYS A 538 -20.59 4.65 38.69
CA LYS A 538 -20.97 5.65 39.67
C LYS A 538 -21.60 6.87 39.03
N TYR A 539 -22.71 7.31 39.57
CA TYR A 539 -23.45 8.47 39.13
C TYR A 539 -23.33 9.64 40.15
N ALA A 540 -24.02 10.75 39.91
CA ALA A 540 -23.98 11.91 40.82
C ALA A 540 -24.57 11.58 42.20
N GLY A 541 -23.87 11.94 43.27
CA GLY A 541 -24.22 11.58 44.64
C GLY A 541 -23.66 10.23 45.05
N THR A 542 -24.48 9.39 45.69
CA THR A 542 -24.11 8.04 46.17
C THR A 542 -24.64 6.92 45.25
N ASP A 543 -25.26 7.26 44.11
CA ASP A 543 -25.91 6.31 43.24
C ASP A 543 -24.88 5.46 42.43
N VAL A 544 -25.05 4.14 42.48
CA VAL A 544 -24.21 3.17 41.74
C VAL A 544 -25.12 2.26 40.95
N LEU A 545 -24.77 2.05 39.67
CA LEU A 545 -25.46 1.12 38.78
C LEU A 545 -24.57 -0.12 38.54
N TYR A 546 -25.15 -1.29 38.69
CA TYR A 546 -24.52 -2.56 38.35
C TYR A 546 -25.11 -3.10 37.07
N VAL A 547 -24.28 -3.18 36.01
CA VAL A 547 -24.70 -3.69 34.70
C VAL A 547 -24.04 -5.06 34.47
N PRO A 548 -24.83 -6.12 34.22
CA PRO A 548 -24.25 -7.42 33.91
C PRO A 548 -23.29 -7.31 32.72
N VAL A 549 -22.15 -8.01 32.74
CA VAL A 549 -21.17 -8.00 31.64
C VAL A 549 -21.81 -8.46 30.31
N THR A 550 -22.86 -9.28 30.36
CA THR A 550 -23.64 -9.70 29.19
C THR A 550 -24.44 -8.57 28.51
N GLN A 551 -24.58 -7.40 29.18
CA GLN A 551 -25.27 -6.21 28.64
C GLN A 551 -24.30 -5.04 28.41
N MET A 552 -23.08 -5.33 28.10
CA MET A 552 -22.02 -4.34 27.86
C MET A 552 -22.30 -3.45 26.64
N ASP A 553 -23.04 -3.93 25.65
CA ASP A 553 -23.56 -3.19 24.50
C ASP A 553 -24.36 -1.93 24.87
N LEU A 554 -24.86 -1.85 26.10
CA LEU A 554 -25.54 -0.67 26.63
C LEU A 554 -24.58 0.43 27.17
N ILE A 555 -23.26 0.16 27.20
CA ILE A 555 -22.27 1.07 27.75
C ILE A 555 -21.32 1.49 26.63
N SER A 556 -21.08 2.80 26.51
CA SER A 556 -20.09 3.36 25.58
C SER A 556 -19.21 4.38 26.31
N ARG A 557 -17.98 4.57 25.81
CA ARG A 557 -17.08 5.58 26.34
C ARG A 557 -17.63 6.98 26.05
N TYR A 558 -17.55 7.88 27.04
CA TYR A 558 -17.94 9.28 26.84
C TYR A 558 -16.89 9.98 25.96
N ILE A 559 -17.35 10.59 24.86
CA ILE A 559 -16.53 11.39 23.95
C ILE A 559 -17.02 12.82 24.06
N GLY A 560 -16.28 13.68 24.75
CA GLY A 560 -16.61 15.09 24.98
C GLY A 560 -15.37 16.00 24.94
N PRO A 561 -15.53 17.34 25.08
CA PRO A 561 -14.39 18.26 25.15
C PRO A 561 -13.42 17.88 26.28
N ARG A 562 -12.14 17.99 26.04
CA ARG A 562 -11.03 17.45 26.85
C ARG A 562 -10.84 17.94 28.28
N ASP A 563 -11.66 18.88 28.78
CA ASP A 563 -11.59 19.33 30.18
C ASP A 563 -12.53 18.50 31.07
N ASP A 564 -11.99 17.48 31.73
CA ASP A 564 -12.69 16.62 32.70
C ASP A 564 -13.27 17.37 33.93
N THR A 565 -12.92 18.64 34.11
CA THR A 565 -13.33 19.43 35.26
C THR A 565 -14.76 19.99 35.19
N GLY A 566 -15.46 19.85 34.05
CA GLY A 566 -16.80 20.41 33.83
C GLY A 566 -17.94 19.45 33.56
N VAL A 567 -17.68 18.13 33.39
CA VAL A 567 -18.74 17.19 33.03
C VAL A 567 -19.60 16.80 34.22
N LYS A 568 -20.87 17.19 34.17
CA LYS A 568 -21.84 16.90 35.23
C LYS A 568 -22.37 15.47 35.09
N LEU A 569 -22.09 14.62 36.10
CA LEU A 569 -22.64 13.27 36.14
C LEU A 569 -24.18 13.33 36.27
N ASN A 570 -24.87 12.44 35.57
CA ASN A 570 -26.33 12.32 35.68
C ASN A 570 -26.75 11.73 37.03
N LYS A 571 -28.00 11.91 37.42
CA LYS A 571 -28.63 11.25 38.58
C LYS A 571 -29.51 10.11 38.09
N LEU A 572 -29.43 8.94 38.70
CA LEU A 572 -30.23 7.76 38.30
C LEU A 572 -31.73 8.00 38.44
N SER A 573 -32.12 8.84 39.39
CA SER A 573 -33.54 9.19 39.70
C SER A 573 -34.10 10.32 38.83
N SER A 574 -33.34 10.93 37.91
CA SER A 574 -33.79 12.10 37.15
C SER A 574 -34.14 11.74 35.69
N ASN A 575 -35.23 12.35 35.19
CA ASN A 575 -35.64 12.22 33.79
C ASN A 575 -34.85 13.15 32.83
N GLU A 576 -33.75 13.76 33.30
CA GLU A 576 -32.94 14.67 32.47
C GLU A 576 -32.31 13.99 31.28
N TRP A 577 -31.74 12.80 31.44
CA TRP A 577 -31.16 12.03 30.35
C TRP A 577 -32.19 11.61 29.28
N GLN A 578 -33.36 11.17 29.72
CA GLN A 578 -34.46 10.81 28.80
C GLN A 578 -34.94 12.04 28.02
N LYS A 579 -35.03 13.22 28.63
CA LYS A 579 -35.38 14.49 27.98
C LYS A 579 -34.29 14.89 26.98
N THR A 580 -33.02 14.77 27.34
CA THR A 580 -31.89 15.07 26.44
C THR A 580 -31.87 14.11 25.26
N ARG A 581 -32.03 12.81 25.52
CA ARG A 581 -32.09 11.76 24.48
C ARG A 581 -33.27 11.99 23.54
N SER A 582 -34.46 12.30 24.08
CA SER A 582 -35.64 12.59 23.26
C SER A 582 -35.46 13.83 22.40
N ARG A 583 -34.82 14.89 22.94
CA ARG A 583 -34.52 16.12 22.20
C ARG A 583 -33.53 15.85 21.08
N VAL A 584 -32.44 15.12 21.37
CA VAL A 584 -31.44 14.73 20.37
C VAL A 584 -32.06 13.81 19.31
N LYS A 585 -32.80 12.78 19.72
CA LYS A 585 -33.49 11.85 18.80
C LYS A 585 -34.49 12.59 17.90
N LYS A 586 -35.21 13.56 18.45
CA LYS A 586 -36.12 14.40 17.65
C LYS A 586 -35.35 15.28 16.67
N ALA A 587 -34.28 15.97 17.11
CA ALA A 587 -33.45 16.80 16.24
C ALA A 587 -32.78 15.99 15.13
N VAL A 588 -32.30 14.77 15.43
CA VAL A 588 -31.74 13.84 14.42
C VAL A 588 -32.82 13.37 13.45
N LYS A 589 -34.03 13.08 13.94
CA LYS A 589 -35.16 12.68 13.10
C LYS A 589 -35.61 13.83 12.19
N ASP A 590 -35.81 15.02 12.75
CA ASP A 590 -36.21 16.22 12.01
C ASP A 590 -35.21 16.53 10.89
N MET A 591 -33.90 16.41 11.19
CA MET A 591 -32.81 16.58 10.24
C MET A 591 -32.78 15.45 9.17
N ALA A 592 -33.10 14.20 9.54
CA ALA A 592 -33.20 13.11 8.59
C ALA A 592 -34.40 13.30 7.64
N ASP A 593 -35.55 13.74 8.19
CA ASP A 593 -36.75 14.01 7.43
C ASP A 593 -36.52 15.17 6.42
N GLU A 594 -35.83 16.24 6.81
CA GLU A 594 -35.41 17.34 5.93
C GLU A 594 -34.49 16.86 4.80
N LEU A 595 -33.54 16.01 5.09
CA LEU A 595 -32.64 15.43 4.09
C LEU A 595 -33.40 14.52 3.11
N ILE A 596 -34.23 13.63 3.61
CA ILE A 596 -35.06 12.75 2.76
C ILE A 596 -35.95 13.60 1.82
N ALA A 597 -36.52 14.69 2.35
CA ALA A 597 -37.32 15.64 1.55
C ALA A 597 -36.47 16.34 0.46
N LEU A 598 -35.24 16.75 0.80
CA LEU A 598 -34.28 17.35 -0.15
C LEU A 598 -33.93 16.36 -1.26
N TYR A 599 -33.60 15.12 -0.92
CA TYR A 599 -33.26 14.07 -1.90
C TYR A 599 -34.47 13.69 -2.76
N ALA A 600 -35.65 13.55 -2.16
CA ALA A 600 -36.91 13.33 -2.90
C ALA A 600 -37.27 14.49 -3.85
N LYS A 601 -36.90 15.71 -3.51
CA LYS A 601 -37.03 16.88 -4.39
C LYS A 601 -36.02 16.81 -5.53
N ARG A 602 -34.76 16.49 -5.26
CA ARG A 602 -33.72 16.33 -6.30
C ARG A 602 -34.03 15.22 -7.27
N SER A 603 -34.48 14.05 -6.81
CA SER A 603 -34.86 12.92 -7.68
C SER A 603 -36.01 13.23 -8.64
N LYS A 604 -36.86 14.22 -8.31
CA LYS A 604 -37.95 14.71 -9.16
C LYS A 604 -37.55 15.89 -10.07
N THR A 605 -36.38 16.50 -9.85
CA THR A 605 -35.87 17.62 -10.62
C THR A 605 -35.22 17.07 -11.88
N LYS A 606 -35.50 17.70 -13.04
CA LYS A 606 -34.78 17.40 -14.27
C LYS A 606 -33.36 17.99 -14.18
N GLY A 607 -32.35 17.16 -14.31
CA GLY A 607 -30.97 17.53 -14.50
C GLY A 607 -30.62 17.67 -15.98
N PHE A 608 -29.35 17.83 -16.25
CA PHE A 608 -28.77 17.79 -17.59
C PHE A 608 -28.26 16.37 -17.86
N ALA A 609 -28.68 15.74 -18.94
CA ALA A 609 -28.15 14.47 -19.38
C ALA A 609 -26.96 14.73 -20.30
N PHE A 610 -25.75 14.36 -19.84
CA PHE A 610 -24.53 14.54 -20.61
C PHE A 610 -24.48 13.58 -21.80
N SER A 611 -23.76 14.00 -22.86
CA SER A 611 -23.59 13.23 -24.09
C SER A 611 -22.79 11.94 -23.84
N GLU A 612 -22.88 10.96 -24.74
CA GLU A 612 -21.99 9.80 -24.76
C GLU A 612 -20.53 10.24 -24.94
N ASP A 613 -19.58 9.37 -24.60
CA ASP A 613 -18.17 9.66 -24.74
C ASP A 613 -17.80 9.81 -26.21
N ASN A 614 -17.00 10.84 -26.51
CA ASN A 614 -16.50 11.12 -27.84
C ASN A 614 -14.97 10.91 -27.89
N ASP A 615 -14.37 11.11 -29.06
CA ASP A 615 -12.94 10.91 -29.28
C ASP A 615 -12.05 11.78 -28.36
N TRP A 616 -12.50 12.98 -27.98
CA TRP A 616 -11.79 13.84 -27.04
C TRP A 616 -11.77 13.29 -25.62
N GLN A 617 -12.88 12.66 -25.18
CA GLN A 617 -12.92 11.96 -23.88
C GLN A 617 -11.97 10.77 -23.89
N ASN A 618 -11.97 9.99 -24.96
CA ASN A 618 -11.08 8.86 -25.13
C ASN A 618 -9.60 9.29 -25.16
N ASP A 619 -9.27 10.40 -25.86
CA ASP A 619 -7.92 10.96 -25.90
C ASP A 619 -7.49 11.48 -24.52
N PHE A 620 -8.38 12.18 -23.79
CA PHE A 620 -8.10 12.60 -22.41
C PHE A 620 -7.81 11.41 -21.50
N GLU A 621 -8.57 10.34 -21.58
CA GLU A 621 -8.36 9.14 -20.76
C GLU A 621 -7.08 8.39 -21.16
N ALA A 622 -6.80 8.30 -22.47
CA ALA A 622 -5.59 7.65 -22.98
C ALA A 622 -4.28 8.38 -22.57
N ARG A 623 -4.33 9.70 -22.33
CA ARG A 623 -3.18 10.51 -21.85
C ARG A 623 -2.96 10.43 -20.34
N PHE A 624 -3.61 9.54 -19.63
CA PHE A 624 -3.34 9.35 -18.22
C PHE A 624 -2.02 8.61 -18.00
N ASP A 625 -1.11 9.21 -17.21
CA ASP A 625 0.26 8.70 -17.00
C ASP A 625 0.33 7.38 -16.22
N TYR A 626 -0.79 6.91 -15.64
CA TYR A 626 -0.85 5.72 -14.81
C TYR A 626 -1.92 4.77 -15.34
N THR A 627 -1.81 3.49 -14.99
CA THR A 627 -2.86 2.53 -15.32
C THR A 627 -3.91 2.50 -14.24
N GLU A 628 -5.15 2.53 -14.66
CA GLU A 628 -6.30 2.42 -13.80
C GLU A 628 -6.42 1.00 -13.24
N THR A 629 -6.81 0.90 -11.97
CA THR A 629 -7.27 -0.35 -11.40
C THR A 629 -8.66 -0.70 -11.92
N ASP A 630 -9.04 -1.99 -11.86
CA ASP A 630 -10.38 -2.43 -12.27
C ASP A 630 -11.49 -1.67 -11.52
N ASP A 631 -11.24 -1.36 -10.25
CA ASP A 631 -12.15 -0.58 -9.43
C ASP A 631 -12.27 0.88 -9.89
N GLN A 632 -11.15 1.51 -10.28
CA GLN A 632 -11.19 2.87 -10.84
C GLN A 632 -11.98 2.90 -12.14
N LEU A 633 -11.75 1.95 -13.06
CA LEU A 633 -12.49 1.84 -14.32
C LEU A 633 -13.98 1.63 -14.08
N ARG A 634 -14.35 0.75 -13.15
CA ARG A 634 -15.73 0.52 -12.75
C ARG A 634 -16.37 1.80 -12.20
N CYS A 635 -15.69 2.50 -11.29
CA CYS A 635 -16.19 3.74 -10.71
C CYS A 635 -16.37 4.84 -11.76
N ILE A 636 -15.43 4.95 -12.72
CA ILE A 636 -15.52 5.89 -13.84
C ILE A 636 -16.77 5.60 -14.68
N GLU A 637 -16.99 4.33 -15.04
CA GLU A 637 -18.15 3.92 -15.83
C GLU A 637 -19.46 4.17 -15.08
N GLU A 638 -19.55 3.83 -13.80
CA GLU A 638 -20.73 4.10 -12.96
C GLU A 638 -21.06 5.60 -12.88
N ILE A 639 -20.04 6.46 -12.75
CA ILE A 639 -20.21 7.93 -12.71
C ILE A 639 -20.67 8.44 -14.06
N LYS A 640 -20.05 8.02 -15.17
CA LYS A 640 -20.43 8.42 -16.53
C LYS A 640 -21.87 8.02 -16.86
N GLN A 641 -22.27 6.80 -16.48
CA GLN A 641 -23.65 6.32 -16.67
C GLN A 641 -24.65 7.15 -15.89
N ASP A 642 -24.31 7.58 -14.66
CA ASP A 642 -25.20 8.45 -13.90
C ASP A 642 -25.31 9.86 -14.51
N MET A 643 -24.21 10.42 -15.01
CA MET A 643 -24.19 11.71 -15.68
C MET A 643 -25.04 11.73 -16.98
N MET A 644 -25.17 10.59 -17.66
CA MET A 644 -26.01 10.47 -18.87
C MET A 644 -27.50 10.36 -18.54
N LYS A 645 -27.87 10.19 -17.27
CA LYS A 645 -29.31 10.14 -16.87
C LYS A 645 -29.94 11.54 -16.83
N PRO A 646 -31.25 11.68 -17.09
CA PRO A 646 -31.93 12.95 -16.99
C PRO A 646 -32.19 13.42 -15.55
N THR A 647 -31.78 12.65 -14.55
CA THR A 647 -31.88 12.97 -13.11
C THR A 647 -30.53 13.40 -12.59
N PRO A 648 -30.44 14.46 -11.76
CA PRO A 648 -29.13 14.92 -11.24
C PRO A 648 -28.45 13.83 -10.41
N MET A 649 -27.20 13.51 -10.74
CA MET A 649 -26.38 12.58 -9.98
C MET A 649 -26.13 13.10 -8.56
N ASP A 650 -26.14 12.23 -7.56
CA ASP A 650 -25.56 12.45 -6.22
C ASP A 650 -24.83 11.19 -5.79
N ARG A 651 -23.55 11.11 -6.15
CA ARG A 651 -22.73 9.92 -5.93
C ARG A 651 -21.59 10.20 -4.97
N LEU A 652 -21.34 9.23 -4.07
CA LEU A 652 -20.21 9.22 -3.16
C LEU A 652 -19.15 8.25 -3.71
N LEU A 653 -17.95 8.76 -4.00
CA LEU A 653 -16.77 7.98 -4.35
C LEU A 653 -15.91 7.79 -3.12
N CYS A 654 -15.84 6.58 -2.60
CA CYS A 654 -15.01 6.17 -1.49
C CYS A 654 -13.75 5.46 -1.99
N GLY A 655 -12.64 5.62 -1.29
CA GLY A 655 -11.39 4.93 -1.55
C GLY A 655 -10.30 5.48 -0.64
N ASP A 656 -9.30 4.68 -0.30
CA ASP A 656 -8.25 5.11 0.60
C ASP A 656 -7.42 6.28 0.01
N VAL A 657 -6.60 6.88 0.86
CA VAL A 657 -5.70 7.99 0.44
C VAL A 657 -4.71 7.49 -0.60
N GLY A 658 -4.62 8.19 -1.74
CA GLY A 658 -3.73 7.81 -2.85
C GLY A 658 -4.30 6.76 -3.82
N PHE A 659 -5.60 6.38 -3.72
CA PHE A 659 -6.25 5.42 -4.64
C PHE A 659 -6.78 6.05 -5.93
N GLY A 660 -6.34 7.25 -6.29
CA GLY A 660 -6.65 7.88 -7.57
C GLY A 660 -8.05 8.50 -7.69
N LYS A 661 -8.76 8.75 -6.58
CA LYS A 661 -10.09 9.40 -6.59
C LYS A 661 -10.14 10.70 -7.39
N THR A 662 -9.07 11.48 -7.37
CA THR A 662 -8.95 12.76 -8.10
C THR A 662 -8.98 12.57 -9.61
N GLU A 663 -8.31 11.52 -10.14
CA GLU A 663 -8.35 11.22 -11.58
C GLU A 663 -9.78 10.84 -12.02
N VAL A 664 -10.47 10.01 -11.24
CA VAL A 664 -11.87 9.65 -11.50
C VAL A 664 -12.76 10.90 -11.56
N ALA A 665 -12.53 11.84 -10.64
CA ALA A 665 -13.25 13.11 -10.62
C ALA A 665 -12.90 14.01 -11.82
N PHE A 666 -11.64 14.04 -12.27
CA PHE A 666 -11.23 14.82 -13.44
C PHE A 666 -11.83 14.29 -14.74
N ARG A 667 -12.02 12.97 -14.88
CA ARG A 667 -12.73 12.40 -16.04
C ARG A 667 -14.21 12.81 -16.09
N ALA A 668 -14.86 12.86 -14.94
CA ALA A 668 -16.22 13.39 -14.84
C ALA A 668 -16.26 14.90 -15.17
N ALA A 669 -15.27 15.66 -14.67
CA ALA A 669 -15.14 17.10 -15.00
C ALA A 669 -14.90 17.33 -16.48
N PHE A 670 -14.05 16.54 -17.12
CA PHE A 670 -13.78 16.61 -18.55
C PHE A 670 -15.07 16.39 -19.36
N LYS A 671 -15.83 15.34 -19.06
CA LYS A 671 -17.12 15.05 -19.67
C LYS A 671 -18.12 16.22 -19.53
N CYS A 672 -18.16 16.84 -18.36
CA CYS A 672 -18.98 18.02 -18.10
C CYS A 672 -18.59 19.21 -18.99
N MET A 673 -17.28 19.49 -19.12
CA MET A 673 -16.77 20.60 -19.90
C MET A 673 -16.89 20.39 -21.41
N LEU A 674 -16.83 19.14 -21.89
CA LEU A 674 -17.07 18.81 -23.30
C LEU A 674 -18.48 19.24 -23.79
N ASP A 675 -19.46 19.12 -22.90
CA ASP A 675 -20.85 19.57 -23.21
C ASP A 675 -21.06 21.08 -22.95
N GLY A 676 -19.98 21.83 -22.78
CA GLY A 676 -20.01 23.28 -22.57
C GLY A 676 -20.55 23.74 -21.23
N LYS A 677 -20.62 22.81 -20.23
CA LYS A 677 -21.02 23.13 -18.86
C LYS A 677 -19.81 23.48 -18.00
N GLN A 678 -20.07 24.28 -16.96
CA GLN A 678 -19.03 24.63 -15.99
C GLN A 678 -18.91 23.55 -14.90
N CYS A 679 -17.69 23.32 -14.39
CA CYS A 679 -17.40 22.44 -13.28
C CYS A 679 -16.87 23.24 -12.06
N ALA A 680 -17.37 22.91 -10.86
CA ALA A 680 -16.89 23.50 -9.60
C ALA A 680 -16.26 22.41 -8.72
N VAL A 681 -15.02 22.65 -8.24
CA VAL A 681 -14.31 21.74 -7.34
C VAL A 681 -14.14 22.41 -5.98
N LEU A 682 -14.84 21.89 -4.99
CA LEU A 682 -14.86 22.41 -3.62
C LEU A 682 -13.92 21.56 -2.74
N VAL A 683 -12.96 22.20 -2.10
CA VAL A 683 -11.97 21.56 -1.22
C VAL A 683 -11.87 22.27 0.13
N PRO A 684 -11.49 21.58 1.22
CA PRO A 684 -11.55 22.16 2.56
C PRO A 684 -10.48 23.20 2.87
N THR A 685 -9.31 23.13 2.24
CA THR A 685 -8.17 24.01 2.55
C THR A 685 -7.61 24.71 1.31
N THR A 686 -6.96 25.85 1.53
CA THR A 686 -6.32 26.63 0.47
C THR A 686 -5.15 25.89 -0.20
N VAL A 687 -4.39 25.15 0.59
CA VAL A 687 -3.25 24.35 0.09
C VAL A 687 -3.75 23.22 -0.82
N LEU A 688 -4.79 22.50 -0.41
CA LEU A 688 -5.39 21.45 -1.24
C LEU A 688 -6.01 22.03 -2.53
N ALA A 689 -6.62 23.24 -2.45
CA ALA A 689 -7.13 23.94 -3.63
C ALA A 689 -6.00 24.26 -4.62
N TRP A 690 -4.85 24.72 -4.13
CA TRP A 690 -3.68 24.97 -4.95
C TRP A 690 -3.16 23.71 -5.61
N GLN A 691 -3.05 22.62 -4.85
CA GLN A 691 -2.56 21.35 -5.35
C GLN A 691 -3.48 20.75 -6.44
N HIS A 692 -4.79 20.74 -6.21
CA HIS A 692 -5.75 20.34 -7.25
C HIS A 692 -5.68 21.23 -8.49
N TYR A 693 -5.46 22.54 -8.30
CA TYR A 693 -5.30 23.47 -9.40
C TYR A 693 -4.06 23.14 -10.25
N GLN A 694 -2.91 22.89 -9.61
CA GLN A 694 -1.68 22.49 -10.33
C GLN A 694 -1.85 21.15 -11.05
N SER A 695 -2.46 20.17 -10.38
CA SER A 695 -2.75 18.87 -10.98
C SER A 695 -3.72 18.96 -12.15
N ALA A 696 -4.74 19.84 -12.05
CA ALA A 696 -5.66 20.09 -13.13
C ALA A 696 -4.98 20.78 -14.30
N LEU A 697 -4.15 21.82 -14.07
CA LEU A 697 -3.42 22.48 -15.14
C LEU A 697 -2.56 21.50 -15.93
N LYS A 698 -1.81 20.64 -15.25
CA LYS A 698 -1.00 19.61 -15.89
C LYS A 698 -1.85 18.60 -16.67
N ARG A 699 -2.95 18.12 -16.06
CA ARG A 699 -3.79 17.07 -16.64
C ARG A 699 -4.58 17.52 -17.87
N PHE A 700 -4.95 18.81 -17.92
CA PHE A 700 -5.74 19.42 -18.98
C PHE A 700 -4.90 20.26 -19.96
N GLU A 701 -3.55 20.23 -19.87
CA GLU A 701 -2.63 21.09 -20.64
C GLU A 701 -2.87 21.05 -22.17
N HIS A 702 -3.22 19.89 -22.69
CA HIS A 702 -3.43 19.67 -24.14
C HIS A 702 -4.86 20.00 -24.63
N PHE A 703 -5.72 20.48 -23.75
CA PHE A 703 -7.11 20.77 -24.08
C PHE A 703 -7.46 22.23 -23.87
N PRO A 704 -8.37 22.83 -24.70
CA PRO A 704 -8.64 24.25 -24.68
C PRO A 704 -9.57 24.69 -23.53
N PHE A 705 -9.43 24.13 -22.35
CA PHE A 705 -10.24 24.47 -21.19
C PHE A 705 -9.54 25.48 -20.28
N LYS A 706 -10.30 26.45 -19.80
CA LYS A 706 -9.82 27.45 -18.86
C LYS A 706 -10.13 27.07 -17.43
N ILE A 707 -9.09 26.87 -16.62
CA ILE A 707 -9.18 26.48 -15.21
C ILE A 707 -8.71 27.65 -14.35
N GLU A 708 -9.45 28.00 -13.31
CA GLU A 708 -9.13 29.10 -12.40
C GLU A 708 -9.22 28.68 -10.94
N LEU A 709 -8.38 29.33 -10.10
CA LEU A 709 -8.33 29.10 -8.67
C LEU A 709 -9.02 30.24 -7.92
N LEU A 710 -10.06 29.94 -7.14
CA LEU A 710 -10.75 30.90 -6.29
C LEU A 710 -10.45 30.62 -4.80
N SER A 711 -9.34 31.15 -4.33
CA SER A 711 -8.88 31.01 -2.95
C SER A 711 -8.21 32.29 -2.44
N ARG A 712 -7.79 32.32 -1.19
CA ARG A 712 -7.06 33.47 -0.61
C ARG A 712 -5.66 33.68 -1.20
N PHE A 713 -5.12 32.74 -1.97
CA PHE A 713 -3.89 32.93 -2.74
C PHE A 713 -4.05 33.94 -3.89
N ARG A 714 -5.28 34.32 -4.21
CA ARG A 714 -5.57 35.35 -5.19
C ARG A 714 -5.93 36.66 -4.49
N THR A 715 -5.40 37.77 -4.98
CA THR A 715 -5.76 39.10 -4.48
C THR A 715 -7.25 39.38 -4.69
N LYS A 716 -7.84 40.25 -3.89
CA LYS A 716 -9.27 40.62 -4.03
C LYS A 716 -9.62 41.02 -5.46
N LYS A 717 -8.76 41.81 -6.13
CA LYS A 717 -8.96 42.25 -7.52
C LYS A 717 -8.97 41.06 -8.49
N GLN A 718 -8.06 40.10 -8.30
CA GLN A 718 -8.03 38.87 -9.10
C GLN A 718 -9.27 37.99 -8.86
N GLN A 719 -9.73 37.88 -7.61
CA GLN A 719 -10.96 37.15 -7.30
C GLN A 719 -12.20 37.79 -7.95
N GLU A 720 -12.31 39.12 -7.93
CA GLU A 720 -13.41 39.82 -8.59
C GLU A 720 -13.38 39.61 -10.12
N GLU A 721 -12.20 39.59 -10.73
CA GLU A 721 -12.03 39.32 -12.17
C GLU A 721 -12.42 37.86 -12.49
N ILE A 722 -11.97 36.90 -11.71
CA ILE A 722 -12.35 35.49 -11.85
C ILE A 722 -13.87 35.33 -11.74
N LEU A 723 -14.50 35.97 -10.74
CA LEU A 723 -15.94 35.89 -10.56
C LEU A 723 -16.73 36.44 -11.75
N LYS A 724 -16.24 37.54 -12.38
CA LYS A 724 -16.83 38.07 -13.61
C LYS A 724 -16.70 37.08 -14.76
N GLN A 725 -15.54 36.45 -14.92
CA GLN A 725 -15.28 35.47 -15.97
C GLN A 725 -16.14 34.20 -15.78
N VAL A 726 -16.30 33.75 -14.54
CA VAL A 726 -17.19 32.62 -14.20
C VAL A 726 -18.66 32.97 -14.57
N ALA A 727 -19.11 34.16 -14.22
CA ALA A 727 -20.48 34.62 -14.55
C ALA A 727 -20.70 34.79 -16.05
N LEU A 728 -19.68 35.10 -16.81
CA LEU A 728 -19.72 35.16 -18.27
C LEU A 728 -19.65 33.78 -18.93
N GLY A 729 -19.20 32.74 -18.21
CA GLY A 729 -18.99 31.38 -18.71
C GLY A 729 -17.72 31.25 -19.58
N THR A 730 -16.70 32.07 -19.35
CA THR A 730 -15.38 31.97 -20.01
C THR A 730 -14.40 31.13 -19.21
N VAL A 731 -14.77 30.67 -18.05
CA VAL A 731 -14.01 29.74 -17.22
C VAL A 731 -14.81 28.44 -17.15
N ASP A 732 -14.18 27.34 -17.52
CA ASP A 732 -14.80 26.03 -17.61
C ASP A 732 -14.73 25.28 -16.26
N MET A 733 -13.62 25.39 -15.52
CA MET A 733 -13.46 24.78 -14.21
C MET A 733 -12.99 25.81 -13.19
N VAL A 734 -13.64 25.80 -12.01
CA VAL A 734 -13.23 26.63 -10.86
C VAL A 734 -12.94 25.73 -9.67
N ILE A 735 -11.69 25.81 -9.17
CA ILE A 735 -11.26 25.10 -7.98
C ILE A 735 -11.18 26.09 -6.82
N GLY A 736 -11.76 25.77 -5.67
CA GLY A 736 -11.71 26.69 -4.54
C GLY A 736 -12.19 26.10 -3.22
N THR A 737 -12.12 26.94 -2.19
CA THR A 737 -12.54 26.59 -0.82
C THR A 737 -13.99 27.04 -0.58
N HIS A 738 -14.39 27.16 0.69
CA HIS A 738 -15.71 27.68 1.10
C HIS A 738 -16.11 29.04 0.42
N ARG A 739 -15.16 29.70 -0.23
CA ARG A 739 -15.38 30.91 -1.04
C ARG A 739 -16.33 30.65 -2.21
N LEU A 740 -16.31 29.43 -2.78
CA LEU A 740 -17.21 29.00 -3.88
C LEU A 740 -18.70 28.97 -3.49
N VAL A 741 -19.00 28.85 -2.19
CA VAL A 741 -20.36 28.73 -1.68
C VAL A 741 -20.96 30.09 -1.27
N GLN A 742 -20.23 31.20 -1.45
CA GLN A 742 -20.70 32.52 -1.10
C GLN A 742 -21.71 33.05 -2.13
N LYS A 743 -22.64 33.91 -1.68
CA LYS A 743 -23.79 34.38 -2.48
C LYS A 743 -23.41 35.22 -3.72
N ASP A 744 -22.19 35.77 -3.76
CA ASP A 744 -21.68 36.57 -4.86
C ASP A 744 -21.10 35.73 -6.01
N VAL A 745 -20.90 34.42 -5.79
CA VAL A 745 -20.44 33.49 -6.83
C VAL A 745 -21.65 33.06 -7.68
N LYS A 746 -21.67 33.45 -8.92
CA LYS A 746 -22.72 33.11 -9.89
C LYS A 746 -22.11 32.39 -11.08
N PHE A 747 -22.48 31.16 -11.27
CA PHE A 747 -22.13 30.40 -12.48
C PHE A 747 -23.13 30.70 -13.58
N LYS A 748 -22.65 30.75 -14.81
CA LYS A 748 -23.53 30.89 -15.99
C LYS A 748 -24.30 29.61 -16.24
N ASP A 749 -23.63 28.48 -16.23
CA ASP A 749 -24.24 27.16 -16.51
C ASP A 749 -23.42 26.03 -15.82
N LEU A 750 -23.62 25.88 -14.53
CA LEU A 750 -22.95 24.85 -13.74
C LEU A 750 -23.58 23.47 -14.01
N GLY A 751 -22.79 22.49 -14.49
CA GLY A 751 -23.22 21.13 -14.76
C GLY A 751 -22.78 20.12 -13.69
N LEU A 752 -21.57 20.28 -13.14
CA LEU A 752 -20.99 19.34 -12.17
C LEU A 752 -20.38 20.08 -10.98
N ALA A 753 -20.63 19.57 -9.79
CA ALA A 753 -19.99 19.97 -8.55
C ALA A 753 -19.24 18.81 -7.91
N ILE A 754 -17.92 18.93 -7.76
CA ILE A 754 -17.06 17.97 -7.11
C ILE A 754 -16.76 18.47 -5.70
N ILE A 755 -16.97 17.64 -4.68
CA ILE A 755 -16.70 17.99 -3.27
C ILE A 755 -15.67 16.99 -2.75
N ASP A 756 -14.47 17.46 -2.45
CA ASP A 756 -13.43 16.61 -1.86
C ASP A 756 -13.40 16.74 -0.32
N GLU A 757 -13.13 15.64 0.37
CA GLU A 757 -13.08 15.54 1.84
C GLU A 757 -14.35 16.11 2.51
N GLU A 758 -15.52 15.65 2.05
CA GLU A 758 -16.85 16.13 2.51
C GLU A 758 -16.98 16.21 4.04
N GLN A 759 -16.37 15.29 4.79
CA GLN A 759 -16.44 15.21 6.25
C GLN A 759 -15.90 16.46 6.95
N ARG A 760 -15.06 17.26 6.29
CA ARG A 760 -14.47 18.49 6.85
C ARG A 760 -15.34 19.73 6.68
N PHE A 761 -16.41 19.65 5.90
CA PHE A 761 -17.36 20.73 5.75
C PHE A 761 -18.49 20.61 6.78
N GLY A 762 -18.87 21.72 7.40
CA GLY A 762 -20.04 21.77 8.27
C GLY A 762 -21.34 21.41 7.53
N VAL A 763 -22.27 20.77 8.21
CA VAL A 763 -23.56 20.32 7.63
C VAL A 763 -24.30 21.46 6.92
N ALA A 764 -24.35 22.64 7.55
CA ALA A 764 -25.02 23.82 6.97
C ALA A 764 -24.39 24.32 5.66
N HIS A 765 -23.09 24.15 5.45
CA HIS A 765 -22.42 24.53 4.20
C HIS A 765 -22.71 23.54 3.06
N LYS A 766 -22.78 22.25 3.39
CA LYS A 766 -23.12 21.19 2.42
C LYS A 766 -24.57 21.32 1.92
N GLU A 767 -25.49 21.54 2.82
CA GLU A 767 -26.92 21.68 2.50
C GLU A 767 -27.16 22.93 1.68
N ARG A 768 -26.55 24.07 2.02
CA ARG A 768 -26.63 25.30 1.22
C ARG A 768 -26.07 25.11 -0.21
N PHE A 769 -24.99 24.34 -0.35
CA PHE A 769 -24.42 24.05 -1.67
C PHE A 769 -25.39 23.20 -2.52
N LYS A 770 -25.96 22.15 -1.91
CA LYS A 770 -26.94 21.29 -2.59
C LYS A 770 -28.28 21.99 -2.87
N GLU A 771 -28.71 22.89 -1.99
CA GLU A 771 -29.91 23.72 -2.20
C GLU A 771 -29.72 24.77 -3.31
N ALA A 772 -28.51 25.39 -3.37
CA ALA A 772 -28.20 26.38 -4.40
C ALA A 772 -28.14 25.76 -5.81
N PHE A 773 -27.83 24.47 -5.91
CA PHE A 773 -27.60 23.77 -7.19
C PHE A 773 -28.45 22.49 -7.31
N THR A 774 -29.78 22.60 -7.13
CA THR A 774 -30.70 21.43 -7.11
C THR A 774 -30.72 20.61 -8.39
N GLY A 775 -30.42 21.19 -9.54
CA GLY A 775 -30.37 20.53 -10.84
C GLY A 775 -28.97 20.15 -11.35
N VAL A 776 -27.93 20.28 -10.51
CA VAL A 776 -26.53 20.04 -10.85
C VAL A 776 -26.10 18.67 -10.34
N ASP A 777 -25.28 17.96 -11.10
CA ASP A 777 -24.65 16.72 -10.68
C ASP A 777 -23.65 16.96 -9.56
N VAL A 778 -23.66 16.10 -8.55
CA VAL A 778 -22.77 16.18 -7.38
C VAL A 778 -21.97 14.89 -7.24
N LEU A 779 -20.66 15.01 -7.35
CA LEU A 779 -19.71 13.94 -7.06
C LEU A 779 -18.93 14.29 -5.77
N THR A 780 -19.04 13.43 -4.79
CA THR A 780 -18.33 13.63 -3.52
C THR A 780 -17.23 12.60 -3.35
N LEU A 781 -16.03 13.06 -2.96
CA LEU A 781 -14.88 12.22 -2.72
C LEU A 781 -14.65 12.10 -1.21
N SER A 782 -14.35 10.89 -0.73
CA SER A 782 -14.03 10.66 0.68
C SER A 782 -13.04 9.52 0.84
N ALA A 783 -12.04 9.70 1.73
CA ALA A 783 -11.17 8.60 2.17
C ALA A 783 -11.84 7.80 3.30
N THR A 784 -12.59 8.48 4.18
CA THR A 784 -13.27 7.88 5.34
C THR A 784 -14.68 8.45 5.43
N PRO A 785 -15.69 7.80 4.88
CA PRO A 785 -17.06 8.29 4.95
C PRO A 785 -17.54 8.31 6.41
N ILE A 786 -18.13 9.44 6.83
CA ILE A 786 -18.77 9.53 8.15
C ILE A 786 -19.94 8.52 8.21
N PRO A 787 -20.22 7.94 9.40
CA PRO A 787 -21.30 6.95 9.58
C PRO A 787 -22.65 7.40 9.00
N ARG A 788 -22.95 8.70 9.07
CA ARG A 788 -24.17 9.26 8.49
C ARG A 788 -24.21 9.18 6.96
N THR A 789 -23.14 9.62 6.29
CA THR A 789 -23.04 9.60 4.81
C THR A 789 -23.04 8.16 4.31
N LEU A 790 -22.36 7.27 5.03
CA LEU A 790 -22.34 5.85 4.76
C LEU A 790 -23.74 5.22 4.94
N ASN A 791 -24.44 5.51 6.04
CA ASN A 791 -25.82 5.04 6.25
C ASN A 791 -26.79 5.50 5.17
N MET A 792 -26.63 6.71 4.65
CA MET A 792 -27.45 7.22 3.53
C MET A 792 -27.17 6.47 2.23
N ALA A 793 -25.92 6.18 1.94
CA ALA A 793 -25.53 5.36 0.81
C ALA A 793 -26.04 3.93 0.94
N MET A 794 -25.92 3.33 2.14
CA MET A 794 -26.40 1.98 2.42
C MET A 794 -27.92 1.84 2.38
N SER A 795 -28.66 2.89 2.73
CA SER A 795 -30.14 2.91 2.63
C SER A 795 -30.66 3.17 1.21
N GLY A 796 -29.77 3.29 0.21
CA GLY A 796 -30.16 3.55 -1.17
C GLY A 796 -30.63 4.98 -1.43
N ILE A 797 -30.42 5.91 -0.48
CA ILE A 797 -30.76 7.33 -0.63
C ILE A 797 -29.71 8.05 -1.48
N ARG A 798 -28.50 7.54 -1.52
CA ARG A 798 -27.36 8.09 -2.26
C ARG A 798 -26.57 6.97 -2.94
N ASP A 799 -26.17 7.17 -4.20
CA ASP A 799 -25.34 6.21 -4.92
C ASP A 799 -23.90 6.24 -4.38
N MET A 800 -23.24 5.08 -4.39
CA MET A 800 -21.89 4.92 -3.88
C MET A 800 -21.03 4.05 -4.80
N SER A 801 -19.82 4.53 -5.06
CA SER A 801 -18.75 3.78 -5.71
C SER A 801 -17.56 3.65 -4.76
N VAL A 802 -16.91 2.50 -4.73
CA VAL A 802 -15.78 2.23 -3.82
C VAL A 802 -14.58 1.75 -4.63
N ILE A 803 -13.42 2.38 -4.40
CA ILE A 803 -12.14 1.93 -4.91
C ILE A 803 -11.46 1.18 -3.77
N GLU A 804 -11.36 -0.13 -3.90
CA GLU A 804 -10.78 -1.03 -2.88
C GLU A 804 -9.34 -1.41 -3.23
N GLU A 805 -8.95 -1.34 -4.51
CA GLU A 805 -7.63 -1.71 -4.98
C GLU A 805 -6.67 -0.51 -4.97
N PRO A 806 -5.48 -0.64 -4.33
CA PRO A 806 -4.44 0.38 -4.41
C PRO A 806 -3.83 0.41 -5.82
N PRO A 807 -3.30 1.58 -6.26
CA PRO A 807 -2.49 1.64 -7.47
C PRO A 807 -1.30 0.68 -7.41
N VAL A 808 -0.95 0.09 -8.56
CA VAL A 808 0.04 -1.01 -8.68
C VAL A 808 1.43 -0.61 -8.16
N ASP A 809 1.80 0.66 -8.24
CA ASP A 809 3.13 1.16 -7.85
C ASP A 809 3.28 1.53 -6.37
N ARG A 810 2.23 1.32 -5.57
CA ARG A 810 2.28 1.67 -4.16
C ARG A 810 2.86 0.53 -3.32
N TYR A 811 3.99 0.80 -2.65
CA TYR A 811 4.53 -0.10 -1.64
C TYR A 811 3.70 -0.03 -0.35
N PRO A 812 3.49 -1.17 0.32
CA PRO A 812 2.90 -1.19 1.66
C PRO A 812 3.73 -0.35 2.64
N VAL A 813 3.04 0.41 3.49
CA VAL A 813 3.70 1.19 4.54
C VAL A 813 4.04 0.27 5.71
N GLN A 814 5.34 0.06 5.95
CA GLN A 814 5.82 -0.73 7.08
C GLN A 814 5.44 -0.01 8.38
N THR A 815 4.58 -0.62 9.17
CA THR A 815 3.98 -0.01 10.35
C THR A 815 4.51 -0.63 11.64
N TYR A 816 4.91 0.24 12.58
CA TYR A 816 5.41 -0.12 13.90
C TYR A 816 4.60 0.53 14.99
N VAL A 817 4.25 -0.24 16.02
CA VAL A 817 3.67 0.27 17.26
C VAL A 817 4.69 0.06 18.37
N ILE A 818 5.20 1.16 18.92
CA ILE A 818 6.32 1.15 19.85
C ILE A 818 6.01 1.98 21.11
N GLU A 819 6.54 1.56 22.28
CA GLU A 819 6.63 2.44 23.44
C GLU A 819 7.54 3.62 23.09
N HIS A 820 7.16 4.84 23.48
CA HIS A 820 7.93 6.04 23.13
C HIS A 820 9.38 5.94 23.59
N ASN A 821 10.27 5.73 22.62
CA ASN A 821 11.72 5.62 22.82
C ASN A 821 12.44 6.54 21.82
N MET A 822 13.08 7.56 22.36
CA MET A 822 13.77 8.57 21.54
C MET A 822 14.94 7.96 20.74
N GLY A 823 15.60 6.90 21.24
CA GLY A 823 16.66 6.20 20.50
C GLY A 823 16.16 5.57 19.22
N VAL A 824 15.05 4.83 19.28
CA VAL A 824 14.40 4.21 18.09
C VAL A 824 13.90 5.27 17.11
N ILE A 825 13.34 6.38 17.63
CA ILE A 825 12.85 7.49 16.81
C ILE A 825 14.00 8.13 16.02
N ILE A 826 15.13 8.41 16.68
CA ILE A 826 16.30 9.00 16.03
C ILE A 826 16.89 8.05 14.97
N GLN A 827 16.94 6.76 15.26
CA GLN A 827 17.37 5.75 14.27
C GLN A 827 16.46 5.78 13.04
N ALA A 828 15.13 5.84 13.23
CA ALA A 828 14.16 5.92 12.15
C ALA A 828 14.36 7.18 11.30
N ILE A 829 14.56 8.34 11.94
CA ILE A 829 14.82 9.61 11.24
C ILE A 829 16.14 9.52 10.46
N ASN A 830 17.22 9.10 11.08
CA ASN A 830 18.53 8.99 10.44
C ASN A 830 18.51 8.01 9.26
N LYS A 831 17.77 6.90 9.38
CA LYS A 831 17.58 5.93 8.28
C LYS A 831 16.92 6.61 7.07
N GLU A 832 15.92 7.49 7.31
CA GLU A 832 15.26 8.24 6.23
C GLU A 832 16.16 9.29 5.61
N LEU A 833 16.85 10.11 6.42
CA LEU A 833 17.71 11.18 5.95
C LEU A 833 18.90 10.66 5.13
N ARG A 834 19.50 9.54 5.54
CA ARG A 834 20.62 8.90 4.81
C ARG A 834 20.24 8.44 3.40
N ARG A 835 18.98 8.08 3.17
CA ARG A 835 18.48 7.72 1.84
C ARG A 835 17.91 8.91 1.05
N GLY A 836 18.08 10.13 1.58
CA GLY A 836 17.65 11.38 0.94
C GLY A 836 16.13 11.57 0.97
N GLY A 837 15.43 10.94 1.89
CA GLY A 837 14.00 11.14 2.12
C GLY A 837 13.73 12.18 3.18
N GLN A 838 12.45 12.46 3.42
CA GLN A 838 11.96 13.44 4.39
C GLN A 838 11.04 12.79 5.43
N VAL A 839 10.87 13.43 6.57
CA VAL A 839 10.16 12.88 7.74
C VAL A 839 9.01 13.78 8.17
N TYR A 840 7.82 13.21 8.37
CA TYR A 840 6.76 13.81 9.18
C TYR A 840 6.87 13.36 10.63
N TYR A 841 6.95 14.34 11.53
CA TYR A 841 6.92 14.11 12.97
C TYR A 841 5.68 14.78 13.58
N ILE A 842 4.73 13.99 14.05
CA ILE A 842 3.46 14.50 14.59
C ILE A 842 3.55 14.63 16.09
N HIS A 843 3.47 15.88 16.54
CA HIS A 843 3.35 16.26 17.94
C HIS A 843 2.08 17.10 18.14
N ASN A 844 1.02 16.49 18.64
CA ASN A 844 -0.33 17.11 18.64
C ASN A 844 -0.57 18.09 19.82
N ARG A 845 0.45 18.88 20.20
CA ARG A 845 0.36 19.92 21.23
C ARG A 845 1.10 21.17 20.79
N VAL A 846 0.35 22.22 20.42
CA VAL A 846 0.93 23.47 19.92
C VAL A 846 1.84 24.13 20.96
N GLU A 847 1.49 24.06 22.26
CA GLU A 847 2.26 24.67 23.35
C GLU A 847 3.68 24.11 23.51
N THR A 848 3.92 22.86 23.10
CA THR A 848 5.20 22.15 23.30
C THR A 848 5.86 21.73 22.01
N ILE A 849 5.30 22.10 20.85
CA ILE A 849 5.81 21.66 19.53
C ILE A 849 7.20 22.24 19.24
N ASP A 850 7.46 23.49 19.62
CA ASP A 850 8.77 24.12 19.44
C ASP A 850 9.85 23.49 20.33
N LEU A 851 9.49 23.08 21.55
CA LEU A 851 10.38 22.33 22.44
C LEU A 851 10.70 20.93 21.87
N CYS A 852 9.71 20.29 21.27
CA CYS A 852 9.91 19.01 20.59
C CYS A 852 10.85 19.17 19.40
N ALA A 853 10.64 20.17 18.55
CA ALA A 853 11.52 20.47 17.43
C ALA A 853 12.96 20.80 17.86
N ALA A 854 13.12 21.62 18.91
CA ALA A 854 14.43 21.95 19.47
C ALA A 854 15.18 20.70 20.00
N LYS A 855 14.46 19.79 20.64
CA LYS A 855 15.04 18.53 21.15
C LYS A 855 15.48 17.62 19.99
N ILE A 856 14.72 17.55 18.90
CA ILE A 856 15.13 16.80 17.71
C ILE A 856 16.35 17.45 17.07
N ALA A 857 16.38 18.79 16.97
CA ALA A 857 17.54 19.53 16.43
C ALA A 857 18.84 19.32 17.27
N GLU A 858 18.73 19.23 18.59
CA GLU A 858 19.87 18.92 19.46
C GLU A 858 20.44 17.51 19.17
N LEU A 859 19.57 16.55 18.87
CA LEU A 859 19.94 15.15 18.64
C LEU A 859 20.36 14.86 17.19
N ILE A 860 19.89 15.68 16.23
CA ILE A 860 20.21 15.57 14.79
C ILE A 860 20.60 16.97 14.27
N PRO A 861 21.81 17.46 14.57
CA PRO A 861 22.20 18.85 14.26
C PRO A 861 22.25 19.18 12.77
N ASP A 862 22.45 18.19 11.92
CA ASP A 862 22.58 18.38 10.47
C ASP A 862 21.24 18.45 9.73
N ALA A 863 20.11 18.18 10.41
CA ALA A 863 18.80 18.17 9.80
C ALA A 863 18.14 19.56 9.77
N ARG A 864 17.56 19.92 8.65
CA ARG A 864 16.76 21.15 8.47
C ARG A 864 15.34 20.89 8.96
N ILE A 865 14.97 21.49 10.09
CA ILE A 865 13.70 21.25 10.77
C ILE A 865 12.77 22.44 10.64
N ALA A 866 11.53 22.21 10.27
CA ALA A 866 10.47 23.21 10.31
C ALA A 866 9.32 22.78 11.22
N VAL A 867 8.55 23.78 11.72
CA VAL A 867 7.39 23.55 12.60
C VAL A 867 6.13 24.05 11.90
N ALA A 868 5.06 23.23 11.87
CA ALA A 868 3.78 23.59 11.27
C ALA A 868 2.59 23.24 12.18
N HIS A 869 1.75 24.23 12.47
CA HIS A 869 0.53 24.06 13.28
C HIS A 869 -0.56 25.07 12.88
N GLY A 870 -1.80 24.78 13.25
CA GLY A 870 -2.98 25.54 12.82
C GLY A 870 -3.07 27.00 13.31
N GLN A 871 -2.17 27.46 14.19
CA GLN A 871 -2.10 28.85 14.66
C GLN A 871 -1.13 29.72 13.83
N LEU A 872 -0.36 29.13 12.95
CA LEU A 872 0.49 29.87 12.01
C LEU A 872 -0.37 30.60 10.98
N SER A 873 0.18 31.71 10.44
CA SER A 873 -0.47 32.39 9.31
C SER A 873 -0.52 31.48 8.08
N GLU A 874 -1.57 31.63 7.26
CA GLU A 874 -1.72 30.83 6.02
C GLU A 874 -0.54 31.06 5.07
N GLU A 875 0.04 32.27 5.04
CA GLU A 875 1.22 32.58 4.24
C GLU A 875 2.43 31.76 4.68
N ARG A 876 2.72 31.75 5.99
CA ARG A 876 3.85 30.98 6.52
C ARG A 876 3.66 29.48 6.34
N LEU A 877 2.42 28.96 6.47
CA LEU A 877 2.12 27.56 6.17
C LEU A 877 2.36 27.23 4.71
N SER A 878 1.98 28.13 3.79
CA SER A 878 2.24 27.98 2.36
C SER A 878 3.74 27.92 2.04
N ASP A 879 4.53 28.82 2.66
CA ASP A 879 5.99 28.84 2.49
C ASP A 879 6.60 27.52 2.95
N ILE A 880 6.24 27.05 4.15
CA ILE A 880 6.71 25.76 4.70
C ILE A 880 6.38 24.59 3.75
N TRP A 881 5.18 24.56 3.17
CA TRP A 881 4.83 23.51 2.22
C TRP A 881 5.66 23.59 0.93
N THR A 882 5.95 24.79 0.42
CA THR A 882 6.80 24.98 -0.75
C THR A 882 8.25 24.57 -0.43
N GLU A 883 8.80 25.03 0.69
CA GLU A 883 10.13 24.65 1.19
C GLU A 883 10.26 23.12 1.36
N LEU A 884 9.19 22.44 1.82
CA LEU A 884 9.17 20.99 1.98
C LEU A 884 9.14 20.25 0.63
N VAL A 885 8.34 20.72 -0.34
CA VAL A 885 8.28 20.14 -1.68
C VAL A 885 9.60 20.35 -2.42
N ASP A 886 10.25 21.50 -2.24
CA ASP A 886 11.53 21.85 -2.86
C ASP A 886 12.75 21.23 -2.15
N HIS A 887 12.51 20.32 -1.21
CA HIS A 887 13.55 19.61 -0.42
C HIS A 887 14.43 20.54 0.43
N GLU A 888 13.95 21.70 0.84
CA GLU A 888 14.65 22.60 1.76
C GLU A 888 14.45 22.24 3.24
N ILE A 889 13.46 21.38 3.54
CA ILE A 889 13.13 20.87 4.88
C ILE A 889 13.32 19.35 4.87
N ASP A 890 14.05 18.83 5.86
CA ASP A 890 14.27 17.40 6.05
C ASP A 890 13.25 16.77 7.01
N ILE A 891 12.88 17.51 8.07
CA ILE A 891 11.94 17.06 9.10
C ILE A 891 10.87 18.14 9.30
N LEU A 892 9.62 17.78 9.08
CA LEU A 892 8.48 18.63 9.43
C LEU A 892 7.86 18.16 10.75
N VAL A 893 8.07 18.94 11.81
CA VAL A 893 7.38 18.71 13.09
C VAL A 893 6.03 19.43 13.04
N CYS A 894 4.94 18.70 13.14
CA CYS A 894 3.62 19.30 12.93
C CYS A 894 2.54 18.68 13.83
N THR A 895 1.41 19.37 13.93
CA THR A 895 0.18 18.80 14.48
C THR A 895 -0.52 17.95 13.41
N THR A 896 -1.73 17.46 13.68
CA THR A 896 -2.55 16.72 12.69
C THR A 896 -2.93 17.54 11.43
N ILE A 897 -2.27 18.68 11.19
CA ILE A 897 -2.52 19.53 10.01
C ILE A 897 -2.24 18.81 8.70
N ILE A 898 -1.32 17.83 8.68
CA ILE A 898 -1.02 17.03 7.49
C ILE A 898 -2.19 16.13 7.05
N GLU A 899 -3.15 15.89 7.94
CA GLU A 899 -4.40 15.19 7.64
C GLU A 899 -5.19 15.87 6.50
N THR A 900 -4.88 17.14 6.19
CA THR A 900 -5.60 17.98 5.23
C THR A 900 -5.36 17.66 3.73
N GLY A 901 -4.67 16.58 3.39
CA GLY A 901 -4.63 16.10 2.01
C GLY A 901 -3.41 16.47 1.18
N VAL A 902 -2.46 17.21 1.74
CA VAL A 902 -1.23 17.62 1.03
C VAL A 902 -0.39 16.41 0.63
N ASP A 903 0.05 16.40 -0.62
CA ASP A 903 0.90 15.36 -1.21
C ASP A 903 2.35 15.82 -1.30
N VAL A 904 3.26 15.10 -0.63
CA VAL A 904 4.70 15.31 -0.70
C VAL A 904 5.37 13.95 -0.97
N PRO A 905 5.71 13.64 -2.22
CA PRO A 905 6.16 12.30 -2.61
C PRO A 905 7.42 11.80 -1.91
N ASN A 906 8.32 12.70 -1.48
CA ASN A 906 9.59 12.32 -0.84
C ASN A 906 9.50 12.11 0.68
N VAL A 907 8.35 12.36 1.31
CA VAL A 907 8.15 12.04 2.73
C VAL A 907 7.76 10.56 2.83
N ASN A 908 8.70 9.73 3.25
CA ASN A 908 8.50 8.28 3.35
C ASN A 908 8.55 7.77 4.80
N THR A 909 8.81 8.61 5.79
CA THR A 909 8.75 8.23 7.19
C THR A 909 7.79 9.13 7.97
N LEU A 910 6.89 8.50 8.72
CA LEU A 910 5.90 9.13 9.59
C LEU A 910 6.12 8.67 11.03
N ILE A 911 6.22 9.63 11.96
CA ILE A 911 6.33 9.36 13.38
C ILE A 911 5.18 10.08 14.08
N ILE A 912 4.42 9.38 14.93
CA ILE A 912 3.29 9.94 15.66
C ILE A 912 3.49 9.74 17.16
N GLU A 913 3.63 10.83 17.90
CA GLU A 913 3.62 10.80 19.37
C GLU A 913 2.21 10.63 19.94
N ASP A 914 2.12 9.91 21.06
CA ASP A 914 0.86 9.71 21.78
C ASP A 914 -0.27 9.20 20.83
N ALA A 915 0.03 8.26 19.94
CA ALA A 915 -0.89 7.73 18.91
C ALA A 915 -2.15 7.08 19.51
N ASP A 916 -2.08 6.65 20.77
CA ASP A 916 -3.21 6.13 21.56
C ASP A 916 -4.34 7.15 21.79
N ASN A 917 -4.08 8.43 21.55
CA ASN A 917 -5.09 9.50 21.63
C ASN A 917 -5.84 9.73 20.30
N LEU A 918 -5.48 9.03 19.22
CA LEU A 918 -6.06 9.16 17.89
C LEU A 918 -6.97 7.95 17.58
N GLY A 919 -8.06 8.20 16.87
CA GLY A 919 -8.93 7.14 16.39
C GLY A 919 -8.34 6.40 15.19
N LEU A 920 -8.77 5.14 14.97
CA LEU A 920 -8.28 4.28 13.90
C LEU A 920 -8.36 4.96 12.53
N SER A 921 -9.48 5.60 12.21
CA SER A 921 -9.68 6.35 10.96
C SER A 921 -8.64 7.46 10.75
N GLN A 922 -8.28 8.19 11.82
CA GLN A 922 -7.26 9.24 11.76
C GLN A 922 -5.86 8.64 11.55
N LEU A 923 -5.56 7.53 12.23
CA LEU A 923 -4.29 6.83 12.07
C LEU A 923 -4.11 6.33 10.63
N TYR A 924 -5.16 5.76 10.02
CA TYR A 924 -5.15 5.37 8.60
C TYR A 924 -4.96 6.55 7.65
N GLN A 925 -5.65 7.68 7.88
CA GLN A 925 -5.49 8.88 7.08
C GLN A 925 -4.06 9.44 7.16
N LEU A 926 -3.47 9.48 8.37
CA LEU A 926 -2.10 9.93 8.58
C LEU A 926 -1.09 8.96 7.98
N ARG A 927 -1.28 7.64 8.15
CA ARG A 927 -0.44 6.63 7.50
C ARG A 927 -0.46 6.75 5.97
N GLY A 928 -1.61 7.05 5.39
CA GLY A 928 -1.76 7.28 3.95
C GLY A 928 -1.05 8.52 3.41
N ARG A 929 -0.47 9.37 4.28
CA ARG A 929 0.33 10.55 3.86
C ARG A 929 1.76 10.21 3.46
N VAL A 930 2.24 9.00 3.77
CA VAL A 930 3.54 8.48 3.35
C VAL A 930 3.37 7.31 2.37
N GLY A 931 4.45 6.94 1.67
CA GLY A 931 4.41 5.85 0.69
C GLY A 931 3.74 6.24 -0.62
N ARG A 932 4.02 7.44 -1.13
CA ARG A 932 3.51 7.96 -2.40
C ARG A 932 4.58 8.02 -3.49
N SER A 933 5.72 7.42 -3.22
CA SER A 933 6.84 7.27 -4.16
C SER A 933 7.14 5.79 -4.37
N ASN A 934 8.05 5.51 -5.28
CA ASN A 934 8.60 4.17 -5.54
C ASN A 934 9.60 3.70 -4.46
N ARG A 935 9.58 4.32 -3.25
CA ARG A 935 10.42 3.98 -2.10
C ARG A 935 9.57 3.39 -0.98
N ARG A 936 10.16 2.50 -0.20
CA ARG A 936 9.51 2.00 1.02
C ARG A 936 9.21 3.11 1.99
N ALA A 937 8.03 3.08 2.58
CA ALA A 937 7.61 4.00 3.61
C ALA A 937 7.47 3.31 4.96
N PHE A 938 7.69 4.09 6.02
CA PHE A 938 7.65 3.64 7.39
C PHE A 938 6.71 4.51 8.21
N ALA A 939 5.94 3.91 9.12
CA ALA A 939 5.08 4.61 10.06
C ALA A 939 5.31 4.09 11.48
N TYR A 940 5.71 4.98 12.38
CA TYR A 940 5.98 4.69 13.78
C TYR A 940 4.91 5.33 14.65
N PHE A 941 4.06 4.51 15.26
CA PHE A 941 3.02 4.93 16.20
C PHE A 941 3.53 4.73 17.60
N THR A 942 3.77 5.84 18.34
CA THR A 942 4.33 5.74 19.69
C THR A 942 3.26 5.97 20.74
N PHE A 943 3.36 5.27 21.87
CA PHE A 943 2.49 5.41 23.03
C PHE A 943 3.31 5.51 24.30
N ARG A 944 2.74 6.05 25.37
CA ARG A 944 3.44 6.26 26.64
C ARG A 944 3.54 4.98 27.44
N ARG A 945 4.67 4.86 28.17
CA ARG A 945 4.93 3.76 29.09
C ARG A 945 3.80 3.56 30.10
N GLY A 946 3.40 2.29 30.30
CA GLY A 946 2.39 1.89 31.27
C GLY A 946 0.94 2.07 30.81
N LYS A 947 0.69 2.45 29.56
CA LYS A 947 -0.67 2.43 28.96
C LYS A 947 -0.95 1.08 28.29
N VAL A 948 -2.21 0.64 28.37
CA VAL A 948 -2.71 -0.52 27.63
C VAL A 948 -2.92 -0.09 26.17
N LEU A 949 -2.48 -0.92 25.23
CA LEU A 949 -2.70 -0.69 23.80
C LEU A 949 -4.19 -0.64 23.48
N THR A 950 -4.58 0.36 22.72
CA THR A 950 -5.94 0.42 22.18
C THR A 950 -6.07 -0.55 21.00
N LEU A 951 -7.27 -1.09 20.78
CA LEU A 951 -7.55 -1.93 19.61
C LEU A 951 -7.16 -1.23 18.30
N SER A 952 -7.33 0.09 18.23
CA SER A 952 -6.91 0.90 17.09
C SER A 952 -5.41 0.79 16.77
N LEU A 953 -4.54 0.72 17.80
CA LEU A 953 -3.10 0.57 17.60
C LEU A 953 -2.70 -0.85 17.23
N ILE A 954 -3.45 -1.86 17.67
CA ILE A 954 -3.23 -3.25 17.27
C ILE A 954 -3.60 -3.42 15.80
N HIS A 955 -4.79 -2.99 15.40
CA HIS A 955 -5.30 -3.14 14.03
C HIS A 955 -4.53 -2.31 12.99
N ILE A 956 -3.92 -1.18 13.36
CA ILE A 956 -3.16 -0.35 12.40
C ILE A 956 -1.90 -1.05 11.86
N SER A 957 -1.35 -2.01 12.60
CA SER A 957 -0.17 -2.79 12.20
C SER A 957 -0.51 -4.04 11.40
N GLU A 958 -1.78 -4.46 11.39
CA GLU A 958 -2.21 -5.57 10.55
C GLU A 958 -2.08 -5.21 9.06
N PRO A 959 -1.83 -6.22 8.19
CA PRO A 959 -1.75 -5.98 6.75
C PRO A 959 -2.99 -5.24 6.27
N THR A 960 -2.78 -4.16 5.54
CA THR A 960 -3.89 -3.37 4.98
C THR A 960 -4.68 -4.24 4.02
N ARG A 961 -5.89 -4.57 4.40
CA ARG A 961 -6.87 -5.02 3.43
C ARG A 961 -7.44 -3.79 2.72
N PRO A 962 -7.72 -3.88 1.44
CA PRO A 962 -8.68 -2.98 0.84
C PRO A 962 -10.02 -3.22 1.55
N TYR A 963 -10.47 -2.21 2.26
CA TYR A 963 -11.78 -2.23 2.93
C TYR A 963 -12.91 -2.05 1.92
#